data_2cf494e2c2b046ffb781afb5f8a5ce9c
#
_entry.id   2cf494e2c2b046ffb781afb5f8a5ce9c
#
_cell.length_a   1.000
_cell.length_b   1.000
_cell.length_c   1.000
_cell.angle_alpha   90.00
_cell.angle_beta   90.00
_cell.angle_gamma   90.00
#
_symmetry.space_group_name_H-M   'P 1'
#
loop_
_entity.id
_entity.type
_entity.pdbx_description
1 polymer ?
#
loop_
_entity_poly.entity_id
_entity_poly.type
_entity_poly.pdbx_seq_one_letter_code
_entity_poly.pdbx_strand_id
1 'polypeptide(L)'
;MGKTDRVRAEVRALDEQLAGRRRRMAGLVALADRSRTEVQEAGARALGRVDQELQRAALEQSPPHALPWDHQAWTGWTPDGRAGDRRRLRLGTHLDRRRGDDLRVADTVGFVGSGRSLLITSRGPEQAAVAQDLLQSLVVRLALMFPDQASFVLLEAAHSGGPLVRMARSLHRAETASSRDKARAALEAVTGRIERVGADHLSSTRPTFEHLPEREQLDLGLQFVVASEFPTRLGDREIEMLDVAASDGPEKGTYCIVHWDLDEEMPITVRRAPFAAATRVDVGERQGTLAGAVPTTTRFDGPPTDAEARLGGIERVEPSSRAVTWDEVAVPAEQVWQGDARRGVTTPLARGGAGDDWISVTFGTDAQGELVSHGVVAGRTGSGKSRLLHALLCGLAVRYDPLDLAFYLIDGKSGLEFEPYRALPHARVVSLHTAPALARSVLHELEAEMGRRAGIFTDAGVNDLVTYRQREGSVRLPRVLCVIDEFQEVFDEGGEDEGMRLLNVLTTQGRAYGIHVLLASQSFQPSGLRGAGKFYGNVALRMALALDRSELEAVDLFGGAPGRQTVLDTCTTAGRVVVNDRGGRVEGNHPGRFALVDDTQLPAVVADMAARARDEGRARAPVVFHGAQAPRVSEHPLVVDSRALAGWRDEAALTEVARRPCSQRGLGHERWQAGERPVLAALGRAQDVHGQTSAALRRAQGENIVLVGADEPERIGMLLGALAVMATAHGPDRVRFAVLDRSLPGAESAHLLTDAVASLTADRHQARLVGPSGGATPIPVEEGPAAEEALVRELADEVERRAALPEAEVAAEPSIVFVGHDLDRCDALRQIDDAYGSTESELGARLSVVLTKGPSVGVHALLSFGFVSAAKSVVGDTGINRSFRHRVALAMSDDESFDLLRSSAASRLPRARGEGGRREAVTALYLDRQTNAEVAFTPYTAFSRGPGDDGIADDVARVAAVVGRWAVA
;
A
#
# COMPACT_ATOMS: atom_id res chain seq x y z
N MET A 1 -38.96 18.42 -39.38
CA MET A 1 -39.50 19.56 -38.61
C MET A 1 -38.48 19.91 -37.54
N GLY A 2 -37.85 21.07 -37.69
CA GLY A 2 -36.61 21.37 -36.98
C GLY A 2 -36.81 21.88 -35.54
N LYS A 3 -35.73 21.85 -34.78
CA LYS A 3 -35.66 22.35 -33.37
C LYS A 3 -36.23 23.78 -33.21
N THR A 4 -36.18 24.58 -34.30
CA THR A 4 -36.72 25.95 -34.36
C THR A 4 -38.26 26.02 -34.27
N ASP A 5 -38.95 24.99 -34.80
CA ASP A 5 -40.43 24.95 -34.76
C ASP A 5 -40.95 24.52 -33.41
N ARG A 6 -40.18 23.77 -32.64
CA ARG A 6 -40.58 23.38 -31.28
C ARG A 6 -40.45 24.55 -30.30
N VAL A 7 -39.37 25.33 -30.42
CA VAL A 7 -39.15 26.55 -29.62
C VAL A 7 -40.19 27.61 -29.97
N ARG A 8 -40.57 27.77 -31.26
CA ARG A 8 -41.66 28.65 -31.66
C ARG A 8 -43.05 28.20 -31.14
N ALA A 9 -43.25 26.90 -30.99
CA ALA A 9 -44.51 26.35 -30.44
C ALA A 9 -44.54 26.60 -28.91
N GLU A 10 -43.46 26.44 -28.18
CA GLU A 10 -43.39 26.70 -26.74
C GLU A 10 -43.48 28.19 -26.43
N VAL A 11 -42.84 29.05 -27.23
CA VAL A 11 -43.02 30.53 -27.11
C VAL A 11 -44.48 30.92 -27.38
N ARG A 12 -45.12 30.36 -28.40
CA ARG A 12 -46.56 30.61 -28.64
C ARG A 12 -47.45 30.13 -27.50
N ALA A 13 -47.19 28.98 -26.93
CA ALA A 13 -47.95 28.45 -25.78
C ALA A 13 -47.79 29.34 -24.54
N LEU A 14 -46.58 29.88 -24.31
CA LEU A 14 -46.30 30.83 -23.23
C LEU A 14 -46.95 32.21 -23.48
N ASP A 15 -46.94 32.69 -24.74
CA ASP A 15 -47.64 33.93 -25.15
C ASP A 15 -49.17 33.77 -25.05
N GLU A 16 -49.74 32.63 -25.37
CA GLU A 16 -51.15 32.35 -25.21
C GLU A 16 -51.56 32.29 -23.73
N GLN A 17 -50.74 31.70 -22.85
CA GLN A 17 -50.94 31.73 -21.40
C GLN A 17 -50.85 33.14 -20.86
N LEU A 18 -49.86 33.92 -21.31
CA LEU A 18 -49.71 35.32 -20.94
C LEU A 18 -50.85 36.19 -21.47
N ALA A 19 -51.31 35.96 -22.70
CA ALA A 19 -52.49 36.64 -23.28
C ALA A 19 -53.79 36.27 -22.56
N GLY A 20 -53.92 35.04 -22.08
CA GLY A 20 -55.08 34.60 -21.26
C GLY A 20 -55.07 35.23 -19.86
N ARG A 21 -53.89 35.42 -19.27
CA ARG A 21 -53.74 36.20 -18.00
C ARG A 21 -53.98 37.66 -18.21
N ARG A 22 -53.50 38.28 -19.31
CA ARG A 22 -53.78 39.67 -19.69
C ARG A 22 -55.28 39.93 -19.86
N ARG A 23 -56.06 39.02 -20.49
CA ARG A 23 -57.51 39.15 -20.63
C ARG A 23 -58.22 39.04 -19.29
N ARG A 24 -57.78 38.22 -18.36
CA ARG A 24 -58.34 38.15 -17.00
C ARG A 24 -58.06 39.39 -16.19
N MET A 25 -56.86 39.94 -16.25
CA MET A 25 -56.50 41.23 -15.59
C MET A 25 -57.26 42.39 -16.22
N ALA A 26 -57.36 42.50 -17.56
CA ALA A 26 -58.12 43.53 -18.23
C ALA A 26 -59.62 43.49 -17.87
N GLY A 27 -60.19 42.29 -17.66
CA GLY A 27 -61.57 42.13 -17.19
C GLY A 27 -61.76 42.64 -15.76
N LEU A 28 -60.77 42.46 -14.87
CA LEU A 28 -60.83 42.94 -13.49
C LEU A 28 -60.70 44.49 -13.43
N VAL A 29 -59.87 45.11 -14.28
CA VAL A 29 -59.71 46.53 -14.40
C VAL A 29 -61.00 47.22 -14.97
N ALA A 30 -61.66 46.57 -15.95
CA ALA A 30 -62.90 47.07 -16.53
C ALA A 30 -64.09 47.01 -15.53
N LEU A 31 -64.03 46.08 -14.55
CA LEU A 31 -65.02 46.05 -13.46
C LEU A 31 -64.85 47.20 -12.43
N ALA A 32 -63.60 47.66 -12.23
CA ALA A 32 -63.26 48.70 -11.30
C ALA A 32 -63.64 50.09 -11.79
N ASP A 33 -63.82 50.30 -13.08
CA ASP A 33 -64.20 51.64 -13.68
C ASP A 33 -65.74 51.93 -13.63
N ARG A 34 -66.52 50.97 -13.17
CA ARG A 34 -67.99 51.10 -13.26
C ARG A 34 -68.69 51.57 -12.02
N SER A 35 -68.14 51.76 -10.88
CA SER A 35 -68.75 52.46 -9.78
C SER A 35 -67.72 52.92 -8.75
N ARG A 36 -67.79 54.23 -8.53
CA ARG A 36 -66.68 55.05 -7.98
C ARG A 36 -66.32 54.85 -6.51
N THR A 37 -67.04 54.16 -5.71
CA THR A 37 -66.73 54.08 -4.26
C THR A 37 -66.79 52.64 -3.74
N GLU A 38 -67.81 51.89 -3.97
CA GLU A 38 -67.94 50.43 -3.53
C GLU A 38 -67.06 49.55 -4.33
N VAL A 39 -66.89 49.87 -5.63
CA VAL A 39 -66.08 49.11 -6.52
C VAL A 39 -64.56 49.33 -6.22
N GLN A 40 -64.20 50.55 -5.77
CA GLN A 40 -62.79 50.83 -5.37
C GLN A 40 -62.38 49.97 -4.13
N GLU A 41 -63.24 49.89 -3.12
CA GLU A 41 -62.94 49.06 -1.93
C GLU A 41 -63.07 47.57 -2.19
N ALA A 42 -64.05 47.16 -3.01
CA ALA A 42 -64.17 45.79 -3.40
C ALA A 42 -63.06 45.35 -4.37
N GLY A 43 -62.64 46.25 -5.29
CA GLY A 43 -61.51 46.10 -6.17
C GLY A 43 -60.19 46.07 -5.43
N ALA A 44 -59.99 46.95 -4.43
CA ALA A 44 -58.82 46.94 -3.57
C ALA A 44 -58.73 45.62 -2.75
N ARG A 45 -59.90 45.16 -2.24
CA ARG A 45 -59.92 43.86 -1.51
C ARG A 45 -59.73 42.67 -2.42
N ALA A 46 -60.24 42.67 -3.66
CA ALA A 46 -60.03 41.63 -4.65
C ALA A 46 -58.59 41.63 -5.16
N LEU A 47 -58.03 42.78 -5.41
CA LEU A 47 -56.63 42.92 -5.82
C LEU A 47 -55.66 42.47 -4.70
N GLY A 48 -55.94 42.86 -3.45
CA GLY A 48 -55.15 42.34 -2.31
C GLY A 48 -55.20 40.83 -2.18
N ARG A 49 -56.33 40.19 -2.50
CA ARG A 49 -56.40 38.70 -2.54
C ARG A 49 -55.67 38.13 -3.73
N VAL A 50 -55.77 38.70 -4.91
CA VAL A 50 -55.03 38.27 -6.10
C VAL A 50 -53.53 38.48 -5.92
N ASP A 51 -53.10 39.60 -5.31
CA ASP A 51 -51.69 39.82 -4.94
C ASP A 51 -51.18 38.77 -3.94
N GLN A 52 -52.00 38.42 -2.93
CA GLN A 52 -51.67 37.38 -1.98
C GLN A 52 -51.60 35.98 -2.63
N GLU A 53 -52.52 35.65 -3.53
CA GLU A 53 -52.51 34.40 -4.27
C GLU A 53 -51.35 34.33 -5.28
N LEU A 54 -51.03 35.43 -5.97
CA LEU A 54 -49.87 35.56 -6.84
C LEU A 54 -48.55 35.47 -6.07
N GLN A 55 -48.46 36.12 -4.94
CA GLN A 55 -47.28 36.02 -4.06
C GLN A 55 -47.14 34.59 -3.55
N ARG A 56 -48.21 33.95 -3.13
CA ARG A 56 -48.23 32.59 -2.67
C ARG A 56 -47.84 31.62 -3.77
N ALA A 57 -48.43 31.75 -4.96
CA ALA A 57 -48.10 30.94 -6.10
C ALA A 57 -46.66 31.15 -6.60
N ALA A 58 -46.17 32.37 -6.59
CA ALA A 58 -44.80 32.70 -6.92
C ALA A 58 -43.80 32.14 -5.90
N LEU A 59 -44.14 32.15 -4.61
CA LEU A 59 -43.33 31.58 -3.55
C LEU A 59 -43.34 30.06 -3.58
N GLU A 60 -44.52 29.44 -3.82
CA GLU A 60 -44.67 27.99 -3.92
C GLU A 60 -43.97 27.40 -5.15
N GLN A 61 -43.82 28.15 -6.23
CA GLN A 61 -43.16 27.76 -7.46
C GLN A 61 -41.69 28.21 -7.56
N SER A 62 -41.23 29.04 -6.64
CA SER A 62 -39.84 29.52 -6.62
C SER A 62 -38.93 28.56 -5.87
N PRO A 63 -37.80 28.21 -6.44
CA PRO A 63 -36.81 27.44 -5.71
C PRO A 63 -36.31 28.28 -4.50
N PRO A 64 -35.89 27.63 -3.40
CA PRO A 64 -35.50 28.33 -2.16
C PRO A 64 -34.48 29.44 -2.37
N HIS A 65 -33.51 29.27 -3.27
CA HIS A 65 -32.49 30.28 -3.58
C HIS A 65 -33.03 31.55 -4.30
N ALA A 66 -34.25 31.51 -4.85
CA ALA A 66 -34.90 32.65 -5.46
C ALA A 66 -35.79 33.39 -4.47
N LEU A 67 -35.86 32.96 -3.22
CA LEU A 67 -36.65 33.60 -2.18
C LEU A 67 -35.88 34.74 -1.48
N PRO A 68 -36.57 35.74 -0.92
CA PRO A 68 -35.95 36.79 -0.11
C PRO A 68 -35.29 36.17 1.14
N TRP A 69 -34.28 36.84 1.68
CA TRP A 69 -33.49 36.32 2.81
C TRP A 69 -34.28 36.12 4.11
N ASP A 70 -35.35 36.83 4.31
CA ASP A 70 -36.26 36.76 5.46
C ASP A 70 -37.33 35.67 5.33
N HIS A 71 -37.36 34.94 4.24
CA HIS A 71 -38.34 33.87 4.02
C HIS A 71 -38.08 32.64 4.88
N GLN A 72 -39.13 32.11 5.51
CA GLN A 72 -39.04 30.96 6.42
C GLN A 72 -38.41 29.71 5.81
N ALA A 73 -38.44 29.52 4.49
CA ALA A 73 -37.82 28.40 3.79
C ALA A 73 -36.30 28.36 3.96
N TRP A 74 -35.68 29.44 4.36
CA TRP A 74 -34.26 29.45 4.70
C TRP A 74 -33.95 28.81 6.06
N THR A 75 -34.98 28.68 6.94
CA THR A 75 -34.83 28.04 8.24
C THR A 75 -34.88 26.52 8.02
N GLY A 76 -33.74 25.83 8.18
CA GLY A 76 -33.64 24.41 7.93
C GLY A 76 -33.42 23.99 6.47
N TRP A 77 -33.15 24.92 5.56
CA TRP A 77 -32.77 24.60 4.20
C TRP A 77 -31.38 24.03 4.16
N THR A 78 -31.28 22.83 3.59
CA THR A 78 -30.01 22.16 3.27
C THR A 78 -29.89 22.05 1.75
N PRO A 79 -28.71 22.32 1.17
CA PRO A 79 -28.49 22.18 -0.26
C PRO A 79 -28.51 20.69 -0.64
N ASP A 80 -29.66 20.18 -1.06
CA ASP A 80 -29.82 18.76 -1.40
C ASP A 80 -29.43 18.39 -2.84
N GLY A 81 -28.72 19.23 -3.51
CA GLY A 81 -28.19 18.93 -4.86
C GLY A 81 -29.24 18.75 -5.97
N ARG A 82 -30.52 18.59 -5.65
CA ARG A 82 -31.57 18.16 -6.59
C ARG A 82 -32.67 19.17 -6.89
N ALA A 83 -32.77 20.28 -6.19
CA ALA A 83 -33.96 21.12 -6.24
C ALA A 83 -33.80 22.38 -7.10
N GLY A 84 -34.58 22.49 -8.15
CA GLY A 84 -34.97 23.70 -8.82
C GLY A 84 -34.06 24.19 -9.95
N ASP A 85 -34.54 25.10 -10.75
CA ASP A 85 -33.81 25.76 -11.84
C ASP A 85 -32.70 26.68 -11.30
N ARG A 86 -31.49 26.18 -11.17
CA ARG A 86 -30.30 26.88 -10.71
C ARG A 86 -29.75 27.91 -11.71
N ARG A 87 -30.42 28.10 -12.85
CA ARG A 87 -29.94 28.99 -13.92
C ARG A 87 -30.24 30.45 -13.67
N ARG A 88 -31.20 30.73 -12.80
CA ARG A 88 -31.65 32.10 -12.51
C ARG A 88 -31.12 32.56 -11.16
N LEU A 89 -30.51 33.77 -11.17
CA LEU A 89 -29.96 34.43 -10.00
C LEU A 89 -30.88 35.58 -9.58
N ARG A 90 -31.28 35.60 -8.30
CA ARG A 90 -32.13 36.65 -7.76
C ARG A 90 -31.31 37.90 -7.49
N LEU A 91 -31.82 39.05 -7.98
CA LEU A 91 -31.25 40.38 -7.75
C LEU A 91 -31.96 41.12 -6.62
N GLY A 92 -33.25 40.92 -6.47
CA GLY A 92 -34.07 41.67 -5.52
C GLY A 92 -35.57 41.43 -5.69
N THR A 93 -36.34 42.43 -5.38
CA THR A 93 -37.80 42.42 -5.43
C THR A 93 -38.31 43.52 -6.32
N HIS A 94 -39.18 43.19 -7.29
CA HIS A 94 -39.93 44.17 -8.03
C HIS A 94 -41.01 44.86 -7.15
N LEU A 95 -41.05 46.19 -7.20
CA LEU A 95 -42.03 47.01 -6.53
C LEU A 95 -42.92 47.69 -7.56
N ASP A 96 -44.23 47.75 -7.34
CA ASP A 96 -45.17 48.46 -8.20
C ASP A 96 -45.09 50.00 -8.00
N ARG A 97 -44.71 50.73 -9.04
CA ARG A 97 -44.57 52.18 -9.02
C ARG A 97 -45.90 52.93 -8.85
N ARG A 98 -47.03 52.35 -9.17
CA ARG A 98 -48.34 52.96 -9.08
C ARG A 98 -48.95 52.88 -7.67
N ARG A 99 -48.55 51.88 -6.90
CA ARG A 99 -49.20 51.51 -5.63
C ARG A 99 -48.29 51.59 -4.40
N GLY A 100 -47.05 52.03 -4.58
CA GLY A 100 -46.17 52.19 -3.44
C GLY A 100 -45.97 50.92 -2.63
N ASP A 101 -45.16 49.97 -3.14
CA ASP A 101 -44.61 48.79 -2.45
C ASP A 101 -45.52 47.55 -2.27
N ASP A 102 -46.72 47.52 -2.84
CA ASP A 102 -47.64 46.38 -2.62
C ASP A 102 -47.32 45.11 -3.46
N LEU A 103 -46.57 45.22 -4.54
CA LEU A 103 -46.20 44.09 -5.38
C LEU A 103 -44.79 43.60 -5.07
N ARG A 104 -44.68 42.37 -4.60
CA ARG A 104 -43.42 41.74 -4.19
C ARG A 104 -43.06 40.50 -5.03
N VAL A 105 -42.63 40.71 -6.25
CA VAL A 105 -42.20 39.61 -7.13
C VAL A 105 -40.67 39.58 -7.27
N ALA A 106 -40.07 38.40 -7.27
CA ALA A 106 -38.62 38.27 -7.41
C ALA A 106 -38.12 38.82 -8.75
N ASP A 107 -37.14 39.73 -8.69
CA ASP A 107 -36.36 40.11 -9.85
C ASP A 107 -35.18 39.13 -10.01
N THR A 108 -35.15 38.44 -11.11
CA THR A 108 -34.15 37.42 -11.37
C THR A 108 -33.53 37.57 -12.77
N VAL A 109 -32.28 37.21 -12.88
CA VAL A 109 -31.56 37.23 -14.16
C VAL A 109 -31.08 35.81 -14.47
N GLY A 110 -31.09 35.41 -15.75
CA GLY A 110 -30.41 34.20 -16.18
C GLY A 110 -28.90 34.37 -16.02
N PHE A 111 -28.25 33.42 -15.35
CA PHE A 111 -26.82 33.53 -15.06
C PHE A 111 -26.08 32.23 -15.40
N VAL A 112 -26.08 31.21 -14.55
CA VAL A 112 -25.45 29.95 -14.85
C VAL A 112 -26.15 29.29 -16.05
N GLY A 113 -25.39 28.88 -17.06
CA GLY A 113 -25.92 28.33 -18.32
C GLY A 113 -26.58 29.35 -19.25
N SER A 114 -26.49 30.66 -18.95
CA SER A 114 -27.00 31.72 -19.84
C SER A 114 -26.03 32.11 -20.96
N GLY A 115 -24.78 31.64 -20.86
CA GLY A 115 -23.69 32.05 -21.74
C GLY A 115 -23.21 33.47 -21.51
N ARG A 116 -23.59 34.11 -20.39
CA ARG A 116 -23.30 35.54 -20.12
C ARG A 116 -22.85 35.76 -18.69
N SER A 117 -21.88 36.64 -18.50
CA SER A 117 -21.49 37.21 -17.23
C SER A 117 -22.40 38.37 -16.82
N LEU A 118 -22.23 38.94 -15.64
CA LEU A 118 -23.05 39.99 -15.07
C LEU A 118 -22.21 41.27 -14.87
N LEU A 119 -22.69 42.38 -15.38
CA LEU A 119 -22.13 43.71 -15.15
C LEU A 119 -23.11 44.54 -14.33
N ILE A 120 -22.75 44.89 -13.13
CA ILE A 120 -23.51 45.76 -12.24
C ILE A 120 -22.93 47.17 -12.37
N THR A 121 -23.76 48.17 -12.68
CA THR A 121 -23.32 49.57 -12.81
C THR A 121 -23.95 50.44 -11.79
N SER A 122 -23.18 51.41 -11.26
CA SER A 122 -23.64 52.43 -10.29
C SER A 122 -23.09 53.81 -10.64
N ARG A 123 -23.67 54.87 -10.03
CA ARG A 123 -23.14 56.23 -10.06
C ARG A 123 -23.24 56.83 -8.66
N GLY A 124 -22.12 57.31 -8.18
CA GLY A 124 -22.02 57.93 -6.86
C GLY A 124 -22.05 56.95 -5.68
N PRO A 125 -21.68 57.41 -4.48
CA PRO A 125 -21.42 56.56 -3.32
C PRO A 125 -22.65 55.81 -2.80
N GLU A 126 -23.84 56.36 -2.91
CA GLU A 126 -25.07 55.68 -2.45
C GLU A 126 -25.43 54.47 -3.32
N GLN A 127 -25.33 54.62 -4.65
CA GLN A 127 -25.58 53.51 -5.56
C GLN A 127 -24.45 52.48 -5.53
N ALA A 128 -23.22 52.93 -5.34
CA ALA A 128 -22.07 52.05 -5.18
C ALA A 128 -22.21 51.13 -3.93
N ALA A 129 -22.72 51.70 -2.81
CA ALA A 129 -23.00 50.90 -1.63
C ALA A 129 -24.09 49.86 -1.85
N VAL A 130 -25.18 50.20 -2.56
CA VAL A 130 -26.22 49.20 -2.94
C VAL A 130 -25.69 48.15 -3.88
N ALA A 131 -24.81 48.52 -4.83
CA ALA A 131 -24.16 47.56 -5.71
C ALA A 131 -23.22 46.58 -4.99
N GLN A 132 -22.47 47.08 -4.01
CA GLN A 132 -21.62 46.26 -3.15
C GLN A 132 -22.43 45.29 -2.29
N ASP A 133 -23.54 45.75 -1.71
CA ASP A 133 -24.46 44.91 -0.94
C ASP A 133 -25.09 43.84 -1.83
N LEU A 134 -25.50 44.18 -3.04
CA LEU A 134 -25.99 43.21 -4.03
C LEU A 134 -24.90 42.17 -4.37
N LEU A 135 -23.67 42.62 -4.63
CA LEU A 135 -22.57 41.75 -4.96
C LEU A 135 -22.34 40.71 -3.86
N GLN A 136 -22.33 41.11 -2.60
CA GLN A 136 -22.22 40.20 -1.44
C GLN A 136 -23.40 39.23 -1.39
N SER A 137 -24.62 39.71 -1.59
CA SER A 137 -25.83 38.88 -1.62
C SER A 137 -25.75 37.82 -2.71
N LEU A 138 -25.21 38.14 -3.91
CA LEU A 138 -25.04 37.24 -5.02
C LEU A 138 -23.99 36.19 -4.72
N VAL A 139 -22.86 36.53 -4.10
CA VAL A 139 -21.84 35.58 -3.66
C VAL A 139 -22.40 34.54 -2.68
N VAL A 140 -23.17 35.02 -1.66
CA VAL A 140 -23.81 34.09 -0.70
C VAL A 140 -24.79 33.15 -1.42
N ARG A 141 -25.62 33.69 -2.34
CA ARG A 141 -26.56 32.85 -3.10
C ARG A 141 -25.86 31.80 -3.94
N LEU A 142 -24.81 32.16 -4.67
CA LEU A 142 -24.06 31.23 -5.50
C LEU A 142 -23.36 30.14 -4.67
N ALA A 143 -22.80 30.51 -3.51
CA ALA A 143 -22.22 29.55 -2.60
C ALA A 143 -23.26 28.54 -2.06
N LEU A 144 -24.47 29.04 -1.74
CA LEU A 144 -25.55 28.16 -1.30
C LEU A 144 -26.19 27.35 -2.43
N MET A 145 -26.20 27.88 -3.65
CA MET A 145 -26.73 27.17 -4.83
C MET A 145 -25.82 26.06 -5.30
N PHE A 146 -24.53 26.22 -5.16
CA PHE A 146 -23.50 25.30 -5.67
C PHE A 146 -22.44 24.98 -4.60
N PRO A 147 -22.84 24.41 -3.45
CA PRO A 147 -21.98 24.25 -2.28
C PRO A 147 -20.71 23.47 -2.58
N ASP A 148 -20.81 22.43 -3.43
CA ASP A 148 -19.70 21.52 -3.74
C ASP A 148 -18.95 21.87 -5.04
N GLN A 149 -19.54 22.74 -5.88
CA GLN A 149 -19.04 23.04 -7.23
C GLN A 149 -18.47 24.46 -7.35
N ALA A 150 -18.93 25.42 -6.52
CA ALA A 150 -18.52 26.81 -6.66
C ALA A 150 -17.11 27.05 -6.13
N SER A 151 -16.29 27.66 -6.97
CA SER A 151 -15.04 28.31 -6.58
C SER A 151 -15.10 29.80 -6.86
N PHE A 152 -14.48 30.62 -6.01
CA PHE A 152 -14.56 32.05 -6.10
C PHE A 152 -13.18 32.68 -6.26
N VAL A 153 -13.05 33.61 -7.19
CA VAL A 153 -11.91 34.53 -7.31
C VAL A 153 -12.43 35.93 -7.01
N LEU A 154 -12.07 36.47 -5.85
CA LEU A 154 -12.59 37.76 -5.35
C LEU A 154 -11.54 38.85 -5.55
N LEU A 155 -11.80 39.72 -6.50
CA LEU A 155 -10.96 40.86 -6.84
C LEU A 155 -11.51 42.09 -6.08
N GLU A 156 -10.82 42.47 -5.00
CA GLU A 156 -11.20 43.64 -4.17
C GLU A 156 -9.99 44.56 -4.03
N ALA A 157 -9.98 45.63 -4.78
CA ALA A 157 -8.82 46.47 -4.98
C ALA A 157 -8.53 47.48 -3.84
N ALA A 158 -9.55 47.91 -3.13
CA ALA A 158 -9.41 49.07 -2.29
C ALA A 158 -8.74 48.86 -0.95
N HIS A 159 -8.98 47.76 -0.26
CA HIS A 159 -8.46 47.52 1.11
C HIS A 159 -8.29 46.05 1.42
N SER A 160 -7.23 45.71 2.14
CA SER A 160 -6.94 44.34 2.62
C SER A 160 -7.94 43.78 3.67
N GLY A 161 -9.08 44.44 3.84
CA GLY A 161 -10.13 44.09 4.81
C GLY A 161 -11.53 44.42 4.34
N GLY A 162 -11.75 44.52 3.04
CA GLY A 162 -13.05 44.80 2.46
C GLY A 162 -14.09 43.70 2.70
N PRO A 163 -15.37 43.95 2.37
CA PRO A 163 -16.47 43.02 2.63
C PRO A 163 -16.30 41.67 1.99
N LEU A 164 -15.83 41.61 0.73
CA LEU A 164 -15.61 40.35 0.01
C LEU A 164 -14.43 39.56 0.60
N VAL A 165 -13.35 40.24 1.02
CA VAL A 165 -12.21 39.60 1.68
C VAL A 165 -12.61 39.00 3.03
N ARG A 166 -13.49 39.67 3.79
CA ARG A 166 -14.02 39.09 5.03
C ARG A 166 -14.87 37.86 4.75
N MET A 167 -15.76 37.93 3.77
CA MET A 167 -16.63 36.81 3.36
C MET A 167 -15.85 35.60 2.84
N ALA A 168 -14.70 35.83 2.20
CA ALA A 168 -13.84 34.77 1.69
C ALA A 168 -13.41 33.73 2.75
N ARG A 169 -13.30 34.15 4.01
CA ARG A 169 -12.96 33.27 5.14
C ARG A 169 -14.02 32.23 5.43
N SER A 170 -15.25 32.51 5.05
CA SER A 170 -16.40 31.60 5.23
C SER A 170 -16.76 30.82 3.97
N LEU A 171 -16.14 31.13 2.83
CA LEU A 171 -16.34 30.43 1.57
C LEU A 171 -15.37 29.22 1.46
N HIS A 172 -15.83 28.13 0.93
CA HIS A 172 -15.05 26.87 0.87
C HIS A 172 -13.85 26.96 -0.09
N ARG A 173 -14.03 27.55 -1.27
CA ARG A 173 -13.00 27.68 -2.32
C ARG A 173 -12.95 29.12 -2.79
N ALA A 174 -12.28 29.98 -2.03
CA ALA A 174 -12.16 31.38 -2.37
C ALA A 174 -10.69 31.84 -2.36
N GLU A 175 -10.27 32.42 -3.45
CA GLU A 175 -9.02 33.13 -3.60
C GLU A 175 -9.31 34.66 -3.56
N THR A 176 -8.48 35.39 -2.82
CA THR A 176 -8.64 36.84 -2.72
C THR A 176 -7.44 37.55 -3.33
N ALA A 177 -7.70 38.50 -4.20
CA ALA A 177 -6.68 39.33 -4.83
C ALA A 177 -6.89 40.82 -4.44
N SER A 178 -6.14 41.25 -3.44
CA SER A 178 -6.20 42.60 -2.87
C SER A 178 -5.06 43.51 -3.34
N SER A 179 -4.25 43.08 -4.32
CA SER A 179 -3.23 43.89 -4.96
C SER A 179 -3.21 43.62 -6.47
N ARG A 180 -2.65 44.54 -7.24
CA ARG A 180 -2.56 44.41 -8.71
C ARG A 180 -1.83 43.13 -9.13
N ASP A 181 -0.71 42.81 -8.48
CA ASP A 181 0.07 41.60 -8.84
C ASP A 181 -0.70 40.31 -8.52
N LYS A 182 -1.43 40.28 -7.39
CA LYS A 182 -2.31 39.14 -7.07
C LYS A 182 -3.49 39.06 -8.04
N ALA A 183 -4.09 40.20 -8.42
CA ALA A 183 -5.17 40.23 -9.41
C ALA A 183 -4.70 39.72 -10.77
N ARG A 184 -3.48 40.08 -11.19
CA ARG A 184 -2.84 39.54 -12.41
C ARG A 184 -2.68 38.04 -12.34
N ALA A 185 -2.06 37.53 -11.29
CA ALA A 185 -1.81 36.09 -11.12
C ALA A 185 -3.12 35.29 -11.08
N ALA A 186 -4.13 35.79 -10.37
CA ALA A 186 -5.45 35.16 -10.31
C ALA A 186 -6.15 35.16 -11.68
N LEU A 187 -6.10 36.26 -12.43
CA LEU A 187 -6.69 36.35 -13.78
C LEU A 187 -5.93 35.51 -14.81
N GLU A 188 -4.61 35.37 -14.70
CA GLU A 188 -3.82 34.44 -15.50
C GLU A 188 -4.23 32.97 -15.22
N ALA A 189 -4.50 32.62 -13.97
CA ALA A 189 -5.02 31.30 -13.61
C ALA A 189 -6.43 31.05 -14.16
N VAL A 190 -7.31 32.08 -14.11
CA VAL A 190 -8.68 32.05 -14.64
C VAL A 190 -8.67 31.85 -16.15
N THR A 191 -7.91 32.66 -16.90
CA THR A 191 -7.81 32.54 -18.36
C THR A 191 -7.20 31.20 -18.77
N GLY A 192 -6.16 30.73 -18.05
CA GLY A 192 -5.59 29.41 -18.27
C GLY A 192 -6.56 28.24 -17.99
N ARG A 193 -7.49 28.40 -17.03
CA ARG A 193 -8.58 27.44 -16.83
C ARG A 193 -9.56 27.44 -18.00
N ILE A 194 -9.96 28.62 -18.45
CA ILE A 194 -10.88 28.79 -19.59
C ILE A 194 -10.32 28.13 -20.85
N GLU A 195 -9.03 28.34 -21.12
CA GLU A 195 -8.33 27.72 -22.25
C GLU A 195 -8.28 26.21 -22.14
N ARG A 196 -7.91 25.66 -20.97
CA ARG A 196 -7.87 24.22 -20.72
C ARG A 196 -9.23 23.55 -20.89
N VAL A 197 -10.28 24.11 -20.26
CA VAL A 197 -11.63 23.55 -20.41
C VAL A 197 -12.06 23.55 -21.87
N GLY A 198 -11.75 24.62 -22.61
CA GLY A 198 -12.03 24.69 -24.04
C GLY A 198 -11.28 23.67 -24.88
N ALA A 199 -9.98 23.46 -24.61
CA ALA A 199 -9.12 22.58 -25.38
C ALA A 199 -9.34 21.09 -25.05
N ASP A 200 -9.50 20.77 -23.77
CA ASP A 200 -9.44 19.40 -23.28
C ASP A 200 -10.82 18.74 -23.16
N HIS A 201 -11.90 19.53 -22.98
CA HIS A 201 -13.23 18.99 -22.65
C HIS A 201 -14.30 19.33 -23.69
N LEU A 202 -14.20 20.48 -24.38
CA LEU A 202 -15.20 20.89 -25.36
C LEU A 202 -14.88 20.40 -26.78
N SER A 203 -15.92 20.23 -27.59
CA SER A 203 -15.82 19.77 -28.98
C SER A 203 -16.98 20.31 -29.80
N SER A 204 -16.98 20.07 -31.12
CA SER A 204 -18.11 20.40 -31.98
C SER A 204 -19.43 19.73 -31.57
N THR A 205 -19.39 18.60 -30.90
CA THR A 205 -20.56 17.88 -30.38
C THR A 205 -20.92 18.30 -28.95
N ARG A 206 -19.99 18.93 -28.25
CA ARG A 206 -20.14 19.43 -26.86
C ARG A 206 -19.61 20.86 -26.82
N PRO A 207 -20.33 21.83 -27.35
CA PRO A 207 -19.78 23.18 -27.56
C PRO A 207 -19.68 24.02 -26.29
N THR A 208 -20.40 23.68 -25.23
CA THR A 208 -20.36 24.42 -23.96
C THR A 208 -20.32 23.51 -22.76
N PHE A 209 -19.98 24.05 -21.59
CA PHE A 209 -19.90 23.36 -20.31
C PHE A 209 -21.19 22.57 -19.97
N GLU A 210 -22.35 23.11 -20.31
CA GLU A 210 -23.64 22.44 -20.07
C GLU A 210 -23.88 21.21 -20.94
N HIS A 211 -23.13 21.05 -22.01
CA HIS A 211 -23.18 19.86 -22.87
C HIS A 211 -22.25 18.72 -22.40
N LEU A 212 -21.42 19.00 -21.39
CA LEU A 212 -20.60 17.97 -20.77
C LEU A 212 -21.47 16.99 -19.97
N PRO A 213 -21.05 15.72 -19.79
CA PRO A 213 -21.68 14.81 -18.86
C PRO A 213 -21.74 15.42 -17.45
N GLU A 214 -22.81 15.15 -16.72
CA GLU A 214 -23.03 15.70 -15.38
C GLU A 214 -21.82 15.46 -14.46
N ARG A 215 -21.24 14.26 -14.52
CA ARG A 215 -20.02 13.92 -13.78
C ARG A 215 -18.84 14.84 -14.12
N GLU A 216 -18.65 15.13 -15.38
CA GLU A 216 -17.55 15.97 -15.85
C GLU A 216 -17.78 17.44 -15.46
N GLN A 217 -19.04 17.92 -15.47
CA GLN A 217 -19.42 19.23 -14.93
C GLN A 217 -19.14 19.32 -13.42
N LEU A 218 -19.40 18.24 -12.67
CA LEU A 218 -19.14 18.17 -11.24
C LEU A 218 -17.63 18.19 -10.94
N ASP A 219 -16.85 17.44 -11.69
CA ASP A 219 -15.39 17.35 -11.52
C ASP A 219 -14.69 18.67 -11.85
N LEU A 220 -15.12 19.36 -12.90
CA LEU A 220 -14.58 20.65 -13.31
C LEU A 220 -15.03 21.81 -12.39
N GLY A 221 -16.21 21.69 -11.82
CA GLY A 221 -16.84 22.71 -11.00
C GLY A 221 -17.13 24.03 -11.73
N LEU A 222 -17.81 24.94 -11.05
CA LEU A 222 -18.10 26.29 -11.53
C LEU A 222 -17.12 27.28 -10.89
N GLN A 223 -16.63 28.22 -11.69
CA GLN A 223 -15.77 29.29 -11.19
C GLN A 223 -16.48 30.65 -11.31
N PHE A 224 -16.51 31.38 -10.22
CA PHE A 224 -17.11 32.74 -10.15
C PHE A 224 -16.01 33.75 -9.88
N VAL A 225 -15.79 34.66 -10.83
CA VAL A 225 -14.86 35.78 -10.69
C VAL A 225 -15.67 37.00 -10.30
N VAL A 226 -15.45 37.53 -9.12
CA VAL A 226 -16.21 38.64 -8.57
C VAL A 226 -15.30 39.85 -8.39
N ALA A 227 -15.52 40.88 -9.16
CA ALA A 227 -14.74 42.14 -9.10
C ALA A 227 -15.58 43.28 -8.51
N SER A 228 -15.14 43.79 -7.38
CA SER A 228 -15.69 45.02 -6.79
C SER A 228 -14.87 46.24 -7.21
N GLU A 229 -15.51 47.38 -7.31
CA GLU A 229 -14.87 48.69 -7.54
C GLU A 229 -14.02 48.75 -8.85
N PHE A 230 -14.52 48.10 -9.91
CA PHE A 230 -13.86 48.16 -11.22
C PHE A 230 -13.97 49.61 -11.78
N PRO A 231 -12.96 50.23 -12.39
CA PRO A 231 -11.65 49.65 -12.75
C PRO A 231 -10.50 49.90 -11.75
N THR A 232 -10.81 50.31 -10.54
CA THR A 232 -9.85 50.76 -9.53
C THR A 232 -8.69 49.75 -9.38
N ARG A 233 -7.44 50.25 -9.47
CA ARG A 233 -6.17 49.49 -9.34
C ARG A 233 -5.94 48.38 -10.35
N LEU A 234 -6.76 48.21 -11.37
CA LEU A 234 -6.49 47.32 -12.50
C LEU A 234 -5.81 48.09 -13.63
N GLY A 235 -4.86 47.48 -14.29
CA GLY A 235 -4.24 48.04 -15.49
C GLY A 235 -4.83 47.42 -16.75
N ASP A 236 -4.39 47.87 -17.91
CA ASP A 236 -4.91 47.47 -19.21
C ASP A 236 -4.95 45.96 -19.41
N ARG A 237 -3.87 45.26 -19.00
CA ARG A 237 -3.76 43.79 -19.14
C ARG A 237 -4.75 43.07 -18.23
N GLU A 238 -4.91 43.52 -17.00
CA GLU A 238 -5.87 42.93 -16.05
C GLU A 238 -7.31 43.17 -16.50
N ILE A 239 -7.59 44.34 -17.07
CA ILE A 239 -8.92 44.68 -17.64
C ILE A 239 -9.20 43.79 -18.87
N GLU A 240 -8.24 43.62 -19.74
CA GLU A 240 -8.37 42.76 -20.92
C GLU A 240 -8.61 41.29 -20.53
N MET A 241 -7.85 40.76 -19.58
CA MET A 241 -8.04 39.40 -19.08
C MET A 241 -9.40 39.16 -18.42
N LEU A 242 -9.89 40.18 -17.67
CA LEU A 242 -11.21 40.12 -17.04
C LEU A 242 -12.33 40.22 -18.10
N ASP A 243 -12.17 41.04 -19.14
CA ASP A 243 -13.13 41.12 -20.25
C ASP A 243 -13.16 39.79 -21.06
N VAL A 244 -12.02 39.18 -21.32
CA VAL A 244 -11.95 37.84 -21.93
C VAL A 244 -12.62 36.80 -21.04
N ALA A 245 -12.34 36.80 -19.75
CA ALA A 245 -12.99 35.87 -18.82
C ALA A 245 -14.51 36.08 -18.76
N ALA A 246 -14.99 37.32 -18.84
CA ALA A 246 -16.40 37.61 -18.85
C ALA A 246 -17.12 37.26 -20.16
N SER A 247 -16.41 37.28 -21.30
CA SER A 247 -16.98 36.97 -22.62
C SER A 247 -16.95 35.48 -22.91
N ASP A 248 -15.77 34.84 -22.74
CA ASP A 248 -15.50 33.47 -23.17
C ASP A 248 -15.70 32.43 -22.06
N GLY A 249 -15.62 32.88 -20.81
CA GLY A 249 -15.73 32.02 -19.62
C GLY A 249 -17.08 31.35 -19.45
N PRO A 250 -18.23 32.01 -19.68
CA PRO A 250 -19.53 31.41 -19.42
C PRO A 250 -19.80 30.11 -20.16
N GLU A 251 -19.34 29.97 -21.40
CA GLU A 251 -19.44 28.73 -22.15
C GLU A 251 -18.54 27.59 -21.61
N LYS A 252 -17.61 27.93 -20.72
CA LYS A 252 -16.61 27.05 -20.13
C LYS A 252 -16.74 26.90 -18.59
N GLY A 253 -17.92 27.28 -18.07
CA GLY A 253 -18.23 27.15 -16.64
C GLY A 253 -17.54 28.18 -15.75
N THR A 254 -17.04 29.30 -16.32
CA THR A 254 -16.47 30.41 -15.58
C THR A 254 -17.31 31.65 -15.79
N TYR A 255 -17.85 32.25 -14.72
CA TYR A 255 -18.76 33.39 -14.79
C TYR A 255 -18.17 34.57 -14.04
N CYS A 256 -18.26 35.78 -14.63
CA CYS A 256 -17.82 37.01 -13.98
C CYS A 256 -19.01 37.80 -13.46
N ILE A 257 -18.87 38.40 -12.27
CA ILE A 257 -19.76 39.44 -11.73
C ILE A 257 -18.89 40.65 -11.47
N VAL A 258 -19.08 41.70 -12.24
CA VAL A 258 -18.25 42.90 -12.16
C VAL A 258 -19.13 44.08 -11.72
N HIS A 259 -18.74 44.77 -10.67
CA HIS A 259 -19.30 46.02 -10.27
C HIS A 259 -18.44 47.17 -10.80
N TRP A 260 -19.03 47.97 -11.68
CA TRP A 260 -18.41 49.16 -12.26
C TRP A 260 -19.06 50.41 -11.77
N ASP A 261 -18.33 51.23 -10.98
CA ASP A 261 -18.73 52.58 -10.70
C ASP A 261 -18.42 53.48 -11.91
N LEU A 262 -19.47 53.98 -12.55
CA LEU A 262 -19.35 54.77 -13.78
C LEU A 262 -18.76 56.16 -13.57
N ASP A 263 -18.58 56.58 -12.29
CA ASP A 263 -17.88 57.82 -11.94
C ASP A 263 -16.37 57.63 -11.82
N GLU A 264 -15.89 56.37 -11.79
CA GLU A 264 -14.48 56.02 -11.85
C GLU A 264 -13.96 56.07 -13.30
N GLU A 265 -12.85 56.76 -13.50
CA GLU A 265 -12.27 56.92 -14.83
C GLU A 265 -11.58 55.66 -15.32
N MET A 266 -11.94 55.23 -16.54
CA MET A 266 -11.24 54.15 -17.22
C MET A 266 -9.82 54.59 -17.65
N PRO A 267 -8.81 53.70 -17.59
CA PRO A 267 -7.50 54.00 -18.15
C PRO A 267 -7.61 54.44 -19.61
N ILE A 268 -6.90 55.52 -19.98
CA ILE A 268 -6.99 56.18 -21.30
C ILE A 268 -6.60 55.22 -22.45
N THR A 269 -5.86 54.17 -22.13
CA THR A 269 -5.39 53.19 -23.10
C THR A 269 -6.44 52.15 -23.51
N VAL A 270 -7.51 51.99 -22.75
CA VAL A 270 -8.62 51.06 -23.03
C VAL A 270 -9.53 51.67 -24.10
N ARG A 271 -9.35 51.24 -25.34
CA ARG A 271 -10.06 51.80 -26.53
C ARG A 271 -11.46 51.23 -26.75
N ARG A 272 -11.80 50.09 -26.12
CA ARG A 272 -13.09 49.39 -26.28
C ARG A 272 -13.80 49.30 -24.94
N ALA A 273 -15.11 49.55 -24.99
CA ALA A 273 -15.93 49.35 -23.77
C ALA A 273 -15.86 47.83 -23.36
N PRO A 274 -15.36 47.54 -22.16
CA PRO A 274 -15.27 46.13 -21.72
C PRO A 274 -16.69 45.63 -21.37
N PHE A 275 -16.82 44.30 -21.28
CA PHE A 275 -18.03 43.58 -20.87
C PHE A 275 -19.25 43.78 -21.78
N ALA A 276 -19.06 44.04 -23.07
CA ALA A 276 -20.15 44.24 -24.02
C ALA A 276 -21.09 43.02 -24.15
N ALA A 277 -20.58 41.81 -23.90
CA ALA A 277 -21.36 40.57 -23.92
C ALA A 277 -22.07 40.26 -22.60
N ALA A 278 -21.76 40.97 -21.50
CA ALA A 278 -22.35 40.73 -20.19
C ALA A 278 -23.79 41.25 -20.09
N THR A 279 -24.58 40.61 -19.23
CA THR A 279 -25.90 41.11 -18.86
C THR A 279 -25.73 42.31 -17.93
N ARG A 280 -26.21 43.49 -18.36
CA ARG A 280 -26.06 44.70 -17.56
C ARG A 280 -27.21 44.90 -16.56
N VAL A 281 -26.88 45.24 -15.34
CA VAL A 281 -27.77 45.60 -14.24
C VAL A 281 -27.37 46.97 -13.75
N ASP A 282 -28.24 48.00 -13.98
CA ASP A 282 -28.04 49.35 -13.49
C ASP A 282 -28.73 49.51 -12.15
N VAL A 283 -27.99 49.86 -11.10
CA VAL A 283 -28.52 49.97 -9.73
C VAL A 283 -29.36 51.21 -9.54
N GLY A 284 -29.08 52.30 -10.29
CA GLY A 284 -29.79 53.58 -10.19
C GLY A 284 -31.16 53.61 -10.86
N GLU A 285 -31.34 52.83 -11.93
CA GLU A 285 -32.51 52.97 -12.78
C GLU A 285 -33.10 51.64 -13.28
N ARG A 286 -32.94 50.55 -12.54
CA ARG A 286 -33.56 49.29 -13.00
C ARG A 286 -35.09 49.40 -12.94
N GLN A 287 -35.61 49.91 -14.01
CA GLN A 287 -37.04 50.02 -14.27
C GLN A 287 -37.44 48.86 -15.18
N GLY A 288 -38.52 48.19 -14.85
CA GLY A 288 -39.07 47.08 -15.62
C GLY A 288 -40.60 47.21 -15.75
N THR A 289 -41.17 46.42 -16.59
CA THR A 289 -42.62 46.20 -16.64
C THR A 289 -42.90 44.73 -16.44
N LEU A 290 -43.60 44.40 -15.35
CA LEU A 290 -44.06 43.01 -15.12
C LEU A 290 -45.24 42.73 -16.07
N ALA A 291 -45.09 41.68 -16.88
CA ALA A 291 -46.09 41.29 -17.86
C ALA A 291 -46.53 42.41 -18.85
N GLY A 292 -45.70 43.43 -19.06
CA GLY A 292 -45.97 44.53 -20.00
C GLY A 292 -47.03 45.53 -19.59
N ALA A 293 -47.61 45.43 -18.40
CA ALA A 293 -48.68 46.31 -17.92
C ALA A 293 -48.37 47.05 -16.63
N VAL A 294 -47.47 46.57 -15.78
CA VAL A 294 -47.19 47.16 -14.47
C VAL A 294 -45.76 47.71 -14.45
N PRO A 295 -45.53 49.01 -14.34
CA PRO A 295 -44.22 49.59 -14.19
C PRO A 295 -43.66 49.25 -12.80
N THR A 296 -42.48 48.68 -12.76
CA THR A 296 -41.83 48.25 -11.53
C THR A 296 -40.47 48.92 -11.35
N THR A 297 -40.04 49.05 -10.11
CA THR A 297 -38.65 49.32 -9.73
C THR A 297 -38.12 48.15 -8.95
N THR A 298 -36.85 47.87 -9.05
CA THR A 298 -36.22 46.78 -8.27
C THR A 298 -35.64 47.36 -6.98
N ARG A 299 -36.04 46.78 -5.84
CA ARG A 299 -35.25 46.86 -4.62
C ARG A 299 -34.28 45.74 -4.58
N PHE A 300 -32.99 46.04 -4.66
CA PHE A 300 -31.93 45.05 -4.65
C PHE A 300 -31.77 44.42 -3.27
N ASP A 301 -31.43 43.12 -3.24
CA ASP A 301 -31.16 42.41 -2.01
C ASP A 301 -29.73 42.69 -1.52
N GLY A 302 -29.59 43.16 -0.28
CA GLY A 302 -28.29 43.13 0.42
C GLY A 302 -27.96 41.73 0.96
N PRO A 303 -26.77 41.54 1.53
CA PRO A 303 -26.38 40.27 2.17
C PRO A 303 -27.26 39.99 3.39
N PRO A 304 -27.57 38.75 3.71
CA PRO A 304 -28.28 38.42 4.94
C PRO A 304 -27.41 38.77 6.16
N THR A 305 -28.03 39.20 7.25
CA THR A 305 -27.34 39.60 8.48
C THR A 305 -26.54 38.45 9.12
N ASP A 306 -26.91 37.21 8.78
CA ASP A 306 -26.28 35.97 9.21
C ASP A 306 -25.48 35.30 8.08
N ALA A 307 -24.96 36.06 7.11
CA ALA A 307 -24.25 35.58 5.95
C ALA A 307 -23.10 34.63 6.32
N GLU A 308 -22.26 35.02 7.29
CA GLU A 308 -21.14 34.19 7.75
C GLU A 308 -21.62 32.90 8.42
N ALA A 309 -22.70 32.94 9.18
CA ALA A 309 -23.27 31.75 9.81
C ALA A 309 -23.89 30.82 8.76
N ARG A 310 -24.55 31.36 7.72
CA ARG A 310 -25.10 30.55 6.61
C ARG A 310 -23.99 29.90 5.78
N LEU A 311 -22.94 30.63 5.48
CA LEU A 311 -21.78 30.10 4.77
C LEU A 311 -20.99 29.09 5.62
N GLY A 312 -20.87 29.33 6.92
CA GLY A 312 -20.26 28.41 7.87
C GLY A 312 -21.16 27.23 8.24
N GLY A 313 -22.46 27.38 8.15
CA GLY A 313 -23.48 26.34 8.34
C GLY A 313 -23.87 25.61 7.04
N ILE A 314 -23.28 25.98 5.90
CA ILE A 314 -23.11 24.97 4.84
C ILE A 314 -22.34 23.89 5.57
N GLU A 315 -23.06 22.88 6.10
CA GLU A 315 -22.40 21.64 6.48
C GLU A 315 -21.50 21.38 5.29
N ARG A 316 -20.23 21.41 5.57
CA ARG A 316 -19.27 20.87 4.65
C ARG A 316 -19.71 19.43 4.48
N VAL A 317 -20.61 19.17 3.58
CA VAL A 317 -20.69 17.92 2.89
C VAL A 317 -19.44 17.95 2.02
N GLU A 318 -18.31 17.92 2.72
CA GLU A 318 -17.15 17.32 2.10
C GLU A 318 -17.68 15.97 1.68
N PRO A 319 -17.63 15.59 0.39
CA PRO A 319 -18.08 14.28 -0.06
C PRO A 319 -17.39 13.13 0.67
N SER A 320 -16.63 13.40 1.72
CA SER A 320 -15.82 12.50 2.48
C SER A 320 -15.57 12.89 3.94
N SER A 321 -16.43 13.64 4.61
CA SER A 321 -16.29 13.82 6.07
C SER A 321 -16.71 12.56 6.82
N ARG A 322 -17.52 11.71 6.23
CA ARG A 322 -17.86 10.39 6.78
C ARG A 322 -16.65 9.46 6.65
N ALA A 323 -16.19 8.93 7.78
CA ALA A 323 -15.19 7.87 7.77
C ALA A 323 -15.75 6.69 6.95
N VAL A 324 -15.02 6.26 5.94
CA VAL A 324 -15.35 5.04 5.21
C VAL A 324 -14.98 3.86 6.12
N THR A 325 -15.96 3.04 6.47
CA THR A 325 -15.77 1.93 7.39
C THR A 325 -15.43 0.65 6.62
N TRP A 326 -14.83 -0.32 7.32
CA TRP A 326 -14.57 -1.64 6.76
C TRP A 326 -15.85 -2.32 6.27
N ASP A 327 -16.96 -2.18 7.00
CA ASP A 327 -18.25 -2.83 6.66
C ASP A 327 -18.78 -2.40 5.28
N GLU A 328 -18.38 -1.22 4.81
CA GLU A 328 -18.74 -0.75 3.47
C GLU A 328 -17.89 -1.38 2.36
N VAL A 329 -16.69 -1.86 2.70
CA VAL A 329 -15.76 -2.54 1.76
C VAL A 329 -15.92 -4.05 1.83
N ALA A 330 -16.23 -4.60 2.99
CA ALA A 330 -16.41 -6.03 3.20
C ALA A 330 -17.46 -6.60 2.23
N VAL A 331 -17.28 -7.85 1.87
CA VAL A 331 -18.26 -8.58 1.06
C VAL A 331 -19.09 -9.51 1.95
N PRO A 332 -20.36 -9.75 1.61
CA PRO A 332 -21.17 -10.75 2.30
C PRO A 332 -20.48 -12.13 2.30
N ALA A 333 -20.75 -12.94 3.33
CA ALA A 333 -20.08 -14.23 3.53
C ALA A 333 -20.18 -15.17 2.32
N GLU A 334 -21.31 -15.13 1.61
CA GLU A 334 -21.57 -15.89 0.39
C GLU A 334 -20.77 -15.42 -0.82
N GLN A 335 -20.25 -14.19 -0.80
CA GLN A 335 -19.45 -13.60 -1.88
C GLN A 335 -17.95 -13.69 -1.61
N VAL A 336 -17.56 -14.15 -0.42
CA VAL A 336 -16.15 -14.33 -0.08
C VAL A 336 -15.53 -15.36 -1.03
N TRP A 337 -14.40 -14.96 -1.68
CA TRP A 337 -13.65 -15.74 -2.65
C TRP A 337 -14.38 -16.06 -3.96
N GLN A 338 -15.40 -15.27 -4.30
CA GLN A 338 -16.13 -15.41 -5.58
C GLN A 338 -15.60 -14.48 -6.68
N GLY A 339 -14.58 -13.67 -6.40
CA GLY A 339 -14.00 -12.74 -7.34
C GLY A 339 -13.31 -13.43 -8.52
N ASP A 340 -13.53 -12.93 -9.72
CA ASP A 340 -12.86 -13.41 -10.94
C ASP A 340 -11.47 -12.76 -11.10
N ALA A 341 -10.42 -13.50 -10.80
CA ALA A 341 -9.03 -13.06 -10.91
C ALA A 341 -8.39 -13.30 -12.29
N ARG A 342 -9.17 -13.72 -13.31
CA ARG A 342 -8.60 -14.07 -14.63
C ARG A 342 -7.94 -12.88 -15.30
N ARG A 343 -8.56 -11.70 -15.32
CA ARG A 343 -8.03 -10.50 -15.96
C ARG A 343 -7.25 -9.61 -15.00
N GLY A 344 -7.70 -9.49 -13.77
CA GLY A 344 -7.12 -8.66 -12.73
C GLY A 344 -7.75 -8.93 -11.38
N VAL A 345 -7.21 -8.31 -10.35
CA VAL A 345 -7.79 -8.29 -9.00
C VAL A 345 -8.07 -6.84 -8.61
N THR A 346 -9.30 -6.58 -8.17
CA THR A 346 -9.80 -5.23 -7.89
C THR A 346 -10.48 -5.19 -6.52
N THR A 347 -10.26 -4.11 -5.79
CA THR A 347 -11.00 -3.83 -4.55
C THR A 347 -11.37 -2.36 -4.48
N PRO A 348 -12.56 -2.00 -4.00
CA PRO A 348 -12.85 -0.64 -3.59
C PRO A 348 -11.93 -0.27 -2.43
N LEU A 349 -11.31 0.89 -2.50
CA LEU A 349 -10.33 1.34 -1.52
C LEU A 349 -10.73 2.63 -0.82
N ALA A 350 -11.29 3.57 -1.57
CA ALA A 350 -11.66 4.88 -1.08
C ALA A 350 -13.00 5.35 -1.65
N ARG A 351 -13.62 6.32 -1.02
CA ARG A 351 -14.74 7.07 -1.58
C ARG A 351 -14.33 8.50 -1.88
N GLY A 352 -14.82 9.04 -2.99
CA GLY A 352 -14.49 10.39 -3.40
C GLY A 352 -15.37 10.91 -4.53
N GLY A 353 -15.09 12.15 -4.97
CA GLY A 353 -15.88 12.85 -5.98
C GLY A 353 -17.22 13.35 -5.45
N ALA A 354 -17.95 14.07 -6.30
CA ALA A 354 -19.23 14.70 -5.95
C ALA A 354 -20.37 13.70 -5.74
N GLY A 355 -20.22 12.47 -6.22
CA GLY A 355 -21.18 11.38 -6.07
C GLY A 355 -20.88 10.40 -4.94
N ASP A 356 -19.82 10.65 -4.15
CA ASP A 356 -19.33 9.69 -3.15
C ASP A 356 -19.09 8.29 -3.73
N ASP A 357 -18.56 8.24 -4.96
CA ASP A 357 -18.31 7.00 -5.69
C ASP A 357 -17.11 6.24 -5.14
N TRP A 358 -17.11 4.92 -5.36
CA TRP A 358 -15.99 4.09 -5.01
C TRP A 358 -14.78 4.31 -5.94
N ILE A 359 -13.66 4.67 -5.35
CA ILE A 359 -12.34 4.63 -5.99
C ILE A 359 -11.78 3.24 -5.77
N SER A 360 -11.72 2.45 -6.83
CA SER A 360 -11.21 1.08 -6.79
C SER A 360 -9.78 1.02 -7.25
N VAL A 361 -9.00 0.11 -6.65
CA VAL A 361 -7.63 -0.20 -7.03
C VAL A 361 -7.58 -1.56 -7.69
N THR A 362 -6.92 -1.62 -8.85
CA THR A 362 -6.80 -2.84 -9.66
C THR A 362 -5.33 -3.20 -9.88
N PHE A 363 -5.03 -4.50 -9.86
CA PHE A 363 -3.79 -5.07 -10.37
C PHE A 363 -4.10 -6.06 -11.49
N GLY A 364 -3.72 -5.70 -12.70
CA GLY A 364 -4.05 -6.42 -13.92
C GLY A 364 -4.81 -5.54 -14.90
N THR A 365 -5.82 -6.07 -15.56
CA THR A 365 -6.70 -5.33 -16.46
C THR A 365 -7.99 -4.97 -15.72
N ASP A 366 -8.33 -3.70 -15.69
CA ASP A 366 -9.55 -3.21 -15.07
C ASP A 366 -10.82 -3.52 -15.89
N ALA A 367 -11.97 -3.08 -15.40
CA ALA A 367 -13.25 -3.28 -16.07
C ALA A 367 -13.38 -2.50 -17.40
N GLN A 368 -12.62 -1.43 -17.57
CA GLN A 368 -12.55 -0.60 -18.76
C GLN A 368 -11.57 -1.14 -19.80
N GLY A 369 -10.78 -2.15 -19.45
CA GLY A 369 -9.75 -2.73 -20.31
C GLY A 369 -8.37 -2.05 -20.16
N GLU A 370 -8.23 -1.09 -19.26
CA GLU A 370 -6.96 -0.42 -18.96
C GLU A 370 -6.05 -1.32 -18.12
N LEU A 371 -4.76 -1.17 -18.33
CA LEU A 371 -3.74 -1.99 -17.68
C LEU A 371 -3.11 -1.25 -16.49
N VAL A 372 -3.38 -1.75 -15.29
CA VAL A 372 -2.78 -1.28 -14.04
C VAL A 372 -1.87 -2.38 -13.49
N SER A 373 -0.57 -2.23 -13.66
CA SER A 373 0.35 -3.34 -13.43
C SER A 373 1.04 -3.32 -12.08
N HIS A 374 1.58 -2.18 -11.68
CA HIS A 374 2.38 -1.99 -10.49
C HIS A 374 1.97 -0.70 -9.81
N GLY A 375 2.29 -0.57 -8.54
CA GLY A 375 1.88 0.58 -7.75
C GLY A 375 3.00 1.17 -6.90
N VAL A 376 2.82 2.45 -6.55
CA VAL A 376 3.61 3.15 -5.55
C VAL A 376 2.68 3.94 -4.64
N VAL A 377 2.98 3.95 -3.36
CA VAL A 377 2.26 4.74 -2.38
C VAL A 377 3.25 5.52 -1.52
N ALA A 378 3.01 6.82 -1.33
CA ALA A 378 3.82 7.62 -0.42
C ALA A 378 2.96 8.48 0.50
N GLY A 379 3.50 8.70 1.70
CA GLY A 379 2.89 9.55 2.70
C GLY A 379 3.73 9.63 3.95
N ARG A 380 3.87 10.85 4.48
CA ARG A 380 4.64 11.10 5.71
C ARG A 380 4.12 10.29 6.88
N THR A 381 4.94 10.12 7.90
CA THR A 381 4.57 9.45 9.15
C THR A 381 3.26 10.02 9.72
N GLY A 382 2.33 9.16 10.10
CA GLY A 382 1.01 9.54 10.61
C GLY A 382 -0.04 9.88 9.54
N SER A 383 0.28 9.83 8.25
CA SER A 383 -0.69 10.07 7.16
C SER A 383 -1.72 8.94 6.97
N GLY A 384 -1.45 7.76 7.54
CA GLY A 384 -2.30 6.58 7.44
C GLY A 384 -1.86 5.56 6.39
N LYS A 385 -0.60 5.59 5.93
CA LYS A 385 -0.05 4.65 4.93
C LYS A 385 -0.31 3.18 5.27
N SER A 386 0.02 2.73 6.48
CA SER A 386 -0.23 1.36 6.95
C SER A 386 -1.71 1.00 6.91
N ARG A 387 -2.59 1.91 7.34
CA ARG A 387 -4.05 1.70 7.32
C ARG A 387 -4.59 1.55 5.90
N LEU A 388 -4.04 2.31 4.95
CA LEU A 388 -4.37 2.17 3.54
C LEU A 388 -3.93 0.80 2.99
N LEU A 389 -2.72 0.34 3.35
CA LEU A 389 -2.24 -0.99 2.97
C LEU A 389 -3.13 -2.10 3.58
N HIS A 390 -3.55 -1.97 4.84
CA HIS A 390 -4.46 -2.93 5.46
C HIS A 390 -5.82 -2.98 4.74
N ALA A 391 -6.40 -1.82 4.40
CA ALA A 391 -7.65 -1.76 3.65
C ALA A 391 -7.53 -2.44 2.27
N LEU A 392 -6.43 -2.20 1.58
CA LEU A 392 -6.14 -2.82 0.28
C LEU A 392 -5.99 -4.34 0.40
N LEU A 393 -5.15 -4.82 1.32
CA LEU A 393 -4.86 -6.24 1.48
C LEU A 393 -6.08 -7.03 1.95
N CYS A 394 -6.80 -6.53 2.97
CA CYS A 394 -8.04 -7.14 3.44
C CYS A 394 -9.11 -7.13 2.35
N GLY A 395 -9.29 -6.01 1.64
CA GLY A 395 -10.26 -5.88 0.57
C GLY A 395 -10.03 -6.85 -0.57
N LEU A 396 -8.76 -7.12 -0.93
CA LEU A 396 -8.40 -8.15 -1.91
C LEU A 396 -8.58 -9.56 -1.34
N ALA A 397 -8.15 -9.81 -0.10
CA ALA A 397 -8.18 -11.13 0.53
C ALA A 397 -9.60 -11.70 0.70
N VAL A 398 -10.59 -10.85 1.01
CA VAL A 398 -11.99 -11.31 1.15
C VAL A 398 -12.65 -11.58 -0.20
N ARG A 399 -12.17 -10.95 -1.29
CA ARG A 399 -12.77 -11.10 -2.63
C ARG A 399 -12.23 -12.27 -3.41
N TYR A 400 -10.94 -12.57 -3.29
CA TYR A 400 -10.26 -13.54 -4.14
C TYR A 400 -9.78 -14.75 -3.36
N ASP A 401 -9.88 -15.91 -3.98
CA ASP A 401 -9.41 -17.19 -3.46
C ASP A 401 -7.88 -17.19 -3.29
N PRO A 402 -7.31 -17.76 -2.20
CA PRO A 402 -5.85 -17.89 -2.02
C PRO A 402 -5.15 -18.74 -3.11
N LEU A 403 -5.90 -19.49 -3.91
CA LEU A 403 -5.38 -20.15 -5.11
C LEU A 403 -5.31 -19.20 -6.33
N ASP A 404 -5.97 -18.05 -6.29
CA ASP A 404 -6.00 -17.07 -7.37
C ASP A 404 -5.19 -15.81 -7.07
N LEU A 405 -4.95 -15.52 -5.77
CA LEU A 405 -4.19 -14.37 -5.32
C LEU A 405 -3.23 -14.76 -4.20
N ALA A 406 -1.99 -14.36 -4.32
CA ALA A 406 -0.94 -14.59 -3.33
C ALA A 406 -0.23 -13.28 -2.96
N PHE A 407 0.10 -13.12 -1.67
CA PHE A 407 0.82 -11.96 -1.16
C PHE A 407 2.24 -12.31 -0.74
N TYR A 408 3.18 -11.43 -1.07
CA TYR A 408 4.53 -11.37 -0.55
C TYR A 408 4.66 -10.04 0.18
N LEU A 409 4.77 -10.06 1.50
CA LEU A 409 4.70 -8.88 2.36
C LEU A 409 6.07 -8.65 3.01
N ILE A 410 6.69 -7.52 2.72
CA ILE A 410 8.03 -7.16 3.18
C ILE A 410 7.95 -5.84 3.93
N ASP A 411 8.34 -5.85 5.20
CA ASP A 411 8.49 -4.67 6.05
C ASP A 411 9.96 -4.31 6.15
N GLY A 412 10.38 -3.20 5.54
CA GLY A 412 11.76 -2.72 5.53
C GLY A 412 12.19 -2.00 6.82
N LYS A 413 11.22 -1.61 7.66
CA LYS A 413 11.50 -0.91 8.92
C LYS A 413 11.22 -1.82 10.11
N SER A 414 11.54 -1.39 11.30
CA SER A 414 11.31 -2.11 12.56
C SER A 414 9.83 -2.37 12.90
N GLY A 415 8.93 -2.22 11.94
CA GLY A 415 7.50 -2.33 12.12
C GLY A 415 6.99 -3.75 12.23
N LEU A 416 5.88 -3.89 12.93
CA LEU A 416 5.08 -5.10 13.00
C LEU A 416 3.86 -5.01 12.06
N GLU A 417 3.98 -4.20 10.99
CA GLU A 417 2.86 -3.86 10.11
C GLU A 417 2.23 -5.09 9.47
N PHE A 418 3.04 -6.05 9.05
CA PHE A 418 2.54 -7.27 8.42
C PHE A 418 2.44 -8.47 9.38
N GLU A 419 2.72 -8.30 10.67
CA GLU A 419 2.57 -9.37 11.67
C GLU A 419 1.17 -10.02 11.66
N PRO A 420 0.05 -9.27 11.58
CA PRO A 420 -1.28 -9.87 11.56
C PRO A 420 -1.52 -10.85 10.41
N TYR A 421 -0.79 -10.72 9.31
CA TYR A 421 -0.99 -11.54 8.11
C TYR A 421 -0.32 -12.92 8.16
N ARG A 422 0.35 -13.28 9.25
CA ARG A 422 0.99 -14.62 9.43
C ARG A 422 0.00 -15.78 9.30
N ALA A 423 -1.25 -15.56 9.65
CA ALA A 423 -2.29 -16.57 9.53
C ALA A 423 -3.12 -16.45 8.23
N LEU A 424 -2.88 -15.42 7.41
CA LEU A 424 -3.65 -15.20 6.19
C LEU A 424 -3.30 -16.24 5.12
N PRO A 425 -4.26 -17.01 4.58
CA PRO A 425 -3.96 -18.07 3.61
C PRO A 425 -3.41 -17.58 2.26
N HIS A 426 -3.58 -16.30 1.94
CA HIS A 426 -3.02 -15.65 0.76
C HIS A 426 -1.53 -15.33 0.92
N ALA A 427 -1.04 -15.17 2.15
CA ALA A 427 0.35 -14.86 2.39
C ALA A 427 1.25 -16.05 2.02
N ARG A 428 2.27 -15.80 1.24
CA ARG A 428 3.34 -16.76 0.92
C ARG A 428 4.61 -16.43 1.69
N VAL A 429 4.90 -15.15 1.82
CA VAL A 429 6.04 -14.64 2.56
C VAL A 429 5.54 -13.48 3.42
N VAL A 430 5.90 -13.47 4.70
CA VAL A 430 5.73 -12.35 5.62
C VAL A 430 7.09 -12.07 6.24
N SER A 431 7.69 -10.96 5.89
CA SER A 431 9.01 -10.57 6.36
C SER A 431 8.91 -9.35 7.25
N LEU A 432 9.36 -9.50 8.48
CA LEU A 432 9.31 -8.51 9.56
C LEU A 432 10.75 -8.15 9.96
N HIS A 433 11.06 -6.87 10.13
CA HIS A 433 12.44 -6.39 10.36
C HIS A 433 13.40 -6.89 9.27
N THR A 434 13.13 -6.55 8.05
CA THR A 434 13.78 -7.17 6.91
C THR A 434 15.19 -6.62 6.70
N ALA A 435 16.20 -7.49 6.80
CA ALA A 435 17.52 -7.18 6.29
C ALA A 435 17.47 -7.03 4.75
N PRO A 436 18.24 -6.09 4.15
CA PRO A 436 18.25 -5.86 2.71
C PRO A 436 18.46 -7.13 1.86
N ALA A 437 19.34 -8.03 2.31
CA ALA A 437 19.60 -9.31 1.64
C ALA A 437 18.35 -10.20 1.53
N LEU A 438 17.51 -10.23 2.56
CA LEU A 438 16.28 -11.01 2.56
C LEU A 438 15.24 -10.44 1.59
N ALA A 439 15.08 -9.12 1.56
CA ALA A 439 14.17 -8.50 0.59
C ALA A 439 14.62 -8.77 -0.85
N ARG A 440 15.92 -8.70 -1.13
CA ARG A 440 16.47 -9.07 -2.44
C ARG A 440 16.19 -10.55 -2.75
N SER A 441 16.28 -11.45 -1.76
CA SER A 441 15.96 -12.85 -1.98
C SER A 441 14.51 -13.09 -2.38
N VAL A 442 13.58 -12.30 -1.83
CA VAL A 442 12.16 -12.33 -2.26
C VAL A 442 12.02 -11.86 -3.71
N LEU A 443 12.73 -10.79 -4.09
CA LEU A 443 12.71 -10.33 -5.48
C LEU A 443 13.32 -11.35 -6.46
N HIS A 444 14.40 -12.05 -6.06
CA HIS A 444 14.98 -13.16 -6.82
C HIS A 444 14.00 -14.32 -6.97
N GLU A 445 13.28 -14.68 -5.91
CA GLU A 445 12.26 -15.73 -5.96
C GLU A 445 11.14 -15.35 -6.95
N LEU A 446 10.72 -14.07 -6.97
CA LEU A 446 9.72 -13.60 -7.92
C LEU A 446 10.25 -13.61 -9.36
N GLU A 447 11.52 -13.29 -9.58
CA GLU A 447 12.20 -13.44 -10.88
C GLU A 447 12.26 -14.91 -11.31
N ALA A 448 12.60 -15.82 -10.41
CA ALA A 448 12.62 -17.28 -10.67
C ALA A 448 11.20 -17.82 -10.97
N GLU A 449 10.17 -17.37 -10.21
CA GLU A 449 8.77 -17.72 -10.45
C GLU A 449 8.31 -17.23 -11.82
N MET A 450 8.76 -16.03 -12.23
CA MET A 450 8.50 -15.52 -13.56
C MET A 450 9.10 -16.41 -14.65
N GLY A 451 10.35 -16.85 -14.46
CA GLY A 451 11.01 -17.82 -15.36
C GLY A 451 10.29 -19.17 -15.41
N ARG A 452 9.83 -19.67 -14.25
CA ARG A 452 9.02 -20.92 -14.17
C ARG A 452 7.72 -20.78 -14.95
N ARG A 453 7.01 -19.63 -14.81
CA ARG A 453 5.76 -19.36 -15.55
C ARG A 453 6.01 -19.21 -17.05
N ALA A 454 7.13 -18.61 -17.44
CA ALA A 454 7.52 -18.51 -18.84
C ALA A 454 7.65 -19.90 -19.49
N GLY A 455 8.25 -20.88 -18.81
CA GLY A 455 8.29 -22.28 -19.25
C GLY A 455 6.89 -22.87 -19.42
N ILE A 456 6.03 -22.74 -18.41
CA ILE A 456 4.63 -23.23 -18.47
C ILE A 456 3.86 -22.59 -19.62
N PHE A 457 4.03 -21.29 -19.85
CA PHE A 457 3.32 -20.57 -20.93
C PHE A 457 3.84 -20.98 -22.30
N THR A 458 5.17 -21.21 -22.42
CA THR A 458 5.77 -21.74 -23.64
C THR A 458 5.23 -23.12 -23.99
N ASP A 459 5.18 -24.04 -23.02
CA ASP A 459 4.63 -25.40 -23.20
C ASP A 459 3.14 -25.35 -23.56
N ALA A 460 2.42 -24.39 -23.02
CA ALA A 460 1.02 -24.13 -23.33
C ALA A 460 0.81 -23.34 -24.63
N GLY A 461 1.84 -22.79 -25.28
CA GLY A 461 1.72 -21.95 -26.48
C GLY A 461 0.97 -20.64 -26.25
N VAL A 462 1.19 -19.99 -25.12
CA VAL A 462 0.60 -18.70 -24.74
C VAL A 462 1.68 -17.75 -24.23
N ASN A 463 1.36 -16.43 -24.16
CA ASN A 463 2.33 -15.42 -23.82
C ASN A 463 2.05 -14.74 -22.44
N ASP A 464 0.91 -14.99 -21.83
CA ASP A 464 0.52 -14.32 -20.60
C ASP A 464 -0.45 -15.16 -19.76
N LEU A 465 -0.58 -14.76 -18.48
CA LEU A 465 -1.43 -15.43 -17.51
C LEU A 465 -2.92 -15.38 -17.88
N VAL A 466 -3.39 -14.30 -18.51
CA VAL A 466 -4.80 -14.14 -18.87
C VAL A 466 -5.20 -15.20 -19.91
N THR A 467 -4.40 -15.30 -20.97
CA THR A 467 -4.60 -16.29 -22.04
C THR A 467 -4.40 -17.72 -21.52
N TYR A 468 -3.41 -17.93 -20.62
CA TYR A 468 -3.18 -19.24 -20.00
C TYR A 468 -4.41 -19.73 -19.20
N ARG A 469 -4.99 -18.85 -18.36
CA ARG A 469 -6.14 -19.20 -17.52
C ARG A 469 -7.46 -19.39 -18.30
N GLN A 470 -7.54 -18.98 -19.56
CA GLN A 470 -8.67 -19.24 -20.44
C GLN A 470 -8.66 -20.67 -21.01
N ARG A 471 -7.53 -21.39 -20.88
CA ARG A 471 -7.40 -22.76 -21.40
C ARG A 471 -8.05 -23.75 -20.44
N GLU A 472 -8.79 -24.68 -21.00
CA GLU A 472 -9.37 -25.79 -20.26
C GLU A 472 -8.26 -26.69 -19.70
N GLY A 473 -8.35 -27.09 -18.42
CA GLY A 473 -7.35 -27.93 -17.75
C GLY A 473 -6.08 -27.19 -17.31
N SER A 474 -6.00 -25.86 -17.40
CA SER A 474 -4.85 -25.09 -16.91
C SER A 474 -4.70 -25.23 -15.38
N VAL A 475 -3.46 -25.33 -14.91
CA VAL A 475 -3.14 -25.28 -13.48
C VAL A 475 -3.46 -23.88 -12.94
N ARG A 476 -4.11 -23.82 -11.79
CA ARG A 476 -4.37 -22.50 -11.14
C ARG A 476 -3.04 -21.88 -10.67
N LEU A 477 -2.62 -20.83 -11.38
CA LEU A 477 -1.45 -20.02 -11.00
C LEU A 477 -1.97 -18.72 -10.38
N PRO A 478 -1.67 -18.43 -9.10
CA PRO A 478 -2.15 -17.21 -8.46
C PRO A 478 -1.53 -15.96 -9.09
N ARG A 479 -2.28 -14.85 -9.13
CA ARG A 479 -1.65 -13.54 -9.25
C ARG A 479 -0.86 -13.29 -7.98
N VAL A 480 0.30 -12.69 -8.13
CA VAL A 480 1.18 -12.34 -7.01
C VAL A 480 1.18 -10.84 -6.84
N LEU A 481 0.91 -10.38 -5.62
CA LEU A 481 1.12 -9.00 -5.20
C LEU A 481 2.23 -8.97 -4.16
N CYS A 482 3.37 -8.42 -4.54
CA CYS A 482 4.49 -8.15 -3.65
C CYS A 482 4.35 -6.72 -3.11
N VAL A 483 4.16 -6.57 -1.81
CA VAL A 483 4.08 -5.29 -1.12
C VAL A 483 5.35 -5.09 -0.30
N ILE A 484 6.05 -4.00 -0.55
CA ILE A 484 7.27 -3.63 0.18
C ILE A 484 7.02 -2.30 0.87
N ASP A 485 6.91 -2.32 2.20
CA ASP A 485 6.81 -1.10 2.99
C ASP A 485 8.20 -0.56 3.33
N GLU A 486 8.36 0.76 3.29
CA GLU A 486 9.64 1.48 3.44
C GLU A 486 10.74 0.89 2.54
N PHE A 487 10.42 0.78 1.25
CA PHE A 487 11.25 0.07 0.27
C PHE A 487 12.68 0.61 0.16
N GLN A 488 12.97 1.83 0.57
CA GLN A 488 14.32 2.39 0.63
C GLN A 488 15.23 1.63 1.61
N GLU A 489 14.67 1.09 2.69
CA GLU A 489 15.41 0.31 3.68
C GLU A 489 15.83 -1.07 3.18
N VAL A 490 15.27 -1.49 2.04
CA VAL A 490 15.57 -2.76 1.39
C VAL A 490 16.91 -2.71 0.64
N PHE A 491 17.39 -1.50 0.32
CA PHE A 491 18.60 -1.28 -0.46
C PHE A 491 19.72 -0.76 0.46
N ASP A 492 20.68 -1.61 0.76
CA ASP A 492 21.92 -1.21 1.42
C ASP A 492 22.94 -0.63 0.41
N GLU A 493 23.99 0.01 0.92
CA GLU A 493 25.03 0.65 0.10
C GLU A 493 25.72 -0.30 -0.90
N GLY A 494 25.67 -1.61 -0.68
CA GLY A 494 26.27 -2.61 -1.56
C GLY A 494 25.31 -3.37 -2.44
N GLY A 495 24.00 -3.21 -2.25
CA GLY A 495 22.95 -3.98 -2.94
C GLY A 495 22.00 -3.17 -3.81
N GLU A 496 22.15 -1.84 -3.85
CA GLU A 496 21.25 -0.93 -4.58
C GLU A 496 21.11 -1.30 -6.06
N ASP A 497 22.19 -1.53 -6.75
CA ASP A 497 22.18 -1.82 -8.20
C ASP A 497 21.43 -3.14 -8.49
N GLU A 498 21.62 -4.17 -7.68
CA GLU A 498 20.95 -5.47 -7.85
C GLU A 498 19.49 -5.41 -7.47
N GLY A 499 19.12 -4.74 -6.38
CA GLY A 499 17.73 -4.51 -6.00
C GLY A 499 16.97 -3.75 -7.08
N MET A 500 17.58 -2.67 -7.61
CA MET A 500 16.99 -1.90 -8.71
C MET A 500 16.90 -2.69 -10.01
N ARG A 501 17.89 -3.53 -10.32
CA ARG A 501 17.81 -4.45 -11.47
C ARG A 501 16.59 -5.36 -11.36
N LEU A 502 16.41 -6.01 -10.22
CA LEU A 502 15.30 -6.92 -9.95
C LEU A 502 13.95 -6.21 -10.04
N LEU A 503 13.80 -5.04 -9.41
CA LEU A 503 12.59 -4.23 -9.50
C LEU A 503 12.29 -3.81 -10.94
N ASN A 504 13.30 -3.38 -11.71
CA ASN A 504 13.11 -3.02 -13.11
C ASN A 504 12.68 -4.23 -13.95
N VAL A 505 13.26 -5.42 -13.73
CA VAL A 505 12.84 -6.65 -14.41
C VAL A 505 11.39 -7.00 -14.07
N LEU A 506 11.04 -7.00 -12.79
CA LEU A 506 9.69 -7.34 -12.33
C LEU A 506 8.64 -6.33 -12.83
N THR A 507 8.96 -5.02 -12.81
CA THR A 507 8.01 -3.99 -13.26
C THR A 507 7.89 -3.91 -14.78
N THR A 508 8.89 -4.37 -15.52
CA THR A 508 8.83 -4.40 -16.99
C THR A 508 8.13 -5.67 -17.50
N GLN A 509 8.39 -6.82 -16.90
CA GLN A 509 7.98 -8.12 -17.42
C GLN A 509 6.92 -8.82 -16.56
N GLY A 510 6.90 -8.59 -15.25
CA GLY A 510 6.07 -9.32 -14.28
C GLY A 510 4.59 -9.34 -14.60
N ARG A 511 4.08 -8.27 -15.22
CA ARG A 511 2.70 -8.14 -15.64
C ARG A 511 2.19 -9.32 -16.46
N ALA A 512 2.93 -9.73 -17.48
CA ALA A 512 2.54 -10.84 -18.34
C ALA A 512 2.38 -12.16 -17.56
N TYR A 513 3.18 -12.30 -16.51
CA TYR A 513 3.18 -13.47 -15.65
C TYR A 513 2.24 -13.33 -14.43
N GLY A 514 1.51 -12.20 -14.31
CA GLY A 514 0.61 -11.95 -13.19
C GLY A 514 1.34 -11.64 -11.88
N ILE A 515 2.55 -11.08 -11.96
CA ILE A 515 3.35 -10.65 -10.82
C ILE A 515 3.32 -9.12 -10.76
N HIS A 516 2.86 -8.60 -9.64
CA HIS A 516 2.66 -7.18 -9.40
C HIS A 516 3.46 -6.74 -8.18
N VAL A 517 3.97 -5.51 -8.21
CA VAL A 517 4.75 -4.92 -7.11
C VAL A 517 4.06 -3.63 -6.67
N LEU A 518 3.89 -3.46 -5.37
CA LEU A 518 3.45 -2.23 -4.72
C LEU A 518 4.53 -1.78 -3.75
N LEU A 519 5.15 -0.64 -4.03
CA LEU A 519 6.15 -0.04 -3.16
C LEU A 519 5.53 1.05 -2.30
N ALA A 520 5.80 1.01 -1.02
CA ALA A 520 5.37 2.02 -0.07
C ALA A 520 6.57 2.71 0.56
N SER A 521 6.46 4.03 0.77
CA SER A 521 7.52 4.84 1.37
C SER A 521 6.95 6.07 2.05
N GLN A 522 7.76 6.72 2.87
CA GLN A 522 7.46 8.05 3.40
C GLN A 522 7.69 9.16 2.37
N SER A 523 8.47 8.89 1.33
CA SER A 523 8.83 9.81 0.25
C SER A 523 8.80 9.10 -1.09
N PHE A 524 8.51 9.85 -2.15
CA PHE A 524 8.72 9.39 -3.53
C PHE A 524 10.18 9.51 -4.00
N GLN A 525 11.01 10.18 -3.22
CA GLN A 525 12.45 10.30 -3.48
C GLN A 525 13.28 9.62 -2.39
N PRO A 526 13.38 8.31 -2.35
CA PRO A 526 14.37 7.70 -1.49
C PRO A 526 15.77 8.11 -1.96
N SER A 527 16.54 8.71 -1.06
CA SER A 527 17.90 9.14 -1.33
C SER A 527 18.76 7.96 -1.78
N GLY A 528 19.44 8.10 -2.90
CA GLY A 528 20.41 7.12 -3.39
C GLY A 528 19.96 6.19 -4.52
N LEU A 529 18.68 6.11 -4.88
CA LEU A 529 18.22 5.20 -5.94
C LEU A 529 18.55 5.72 -7.34
N ARG A 530 19.60 5.17 -7.93
CA ARG A 530 19.93 5.40 -9.35
C ARG A 530 18.95 4.61 -10.24
N GLY A 531 18.36 5.26 -11.24
CA GLY A 531 17.47 4.61 -12.20
C GLY A 531 15.99 4.59 -11.83
N ALA A 532 15.56 5.26 -10.78
CA ALA A 532 14.16 5.37 -10.35
C ALA A 532 13.22 5.89 -11.45
N GLY A 533 13.71 6.72 -12.39
CA GLY A 533 12.92 7.21 -13.50
C GLY A 533 12.35 6.11 -14.42
N LYS A 534 13.12 5.04 -14.67
CA LYS A 534 12.63 3.88 -15.44
C LYS A 534 11.58 3.10 -14.68
N PHE A 535 11.77 2.94 -13.37
CA PHE A 535 10.81 2.28 -12.50
C PHE A 535 9.47 3.02 -12.50
N TYR A 536 9.46 4.34 -12.23
CA TYR A 536 8.24 5.13 -12.22
C TYR A 536 7.50 5.17 -13.56
N GLY A 537 8.23 5.05 -14.67
CA GLY A 537 7.64 4.92 -16.01
C GLY A 537 6.79 3.65 -16.20
N ASN A 538 7.08 2.59 -15.45
CA ASN A 538 6.34 1.32 -15.51
C ASN A 538 5.24 1.19 -14.44
N VAL A 539 5.14 2.17 -13.52
CA VAL A 539 4.15 2.15 -12.43
C VAL A 539 2.93 2.96 -12.82
N ALA A 540 1.84 2.26 -13.11
CA ALA A 540 0.57 2.89 -13.50
C ALA A 540 -0.21 3.43 -12.29
N LEU A 541 -0.24 2.66 -11.18
CA LEU A 541 -0.94 3.04 -9.96
C LEU A 541 -0.05 3.90 -9.07
N ARG A 542 -0.53 5.07 -8.71
CA ARG A 542 0.17 6.00 -7.82
C ARG A 542 -0.78 6.50 -6.76
N MET A 543 -0.40 6.39 -5.51
CA MET A 543 -1.23 6.82 -4.38
C MET A 543 -0.44 7.80 -3.51
N ALA A 544 -0.99 8.97 -3.27
CA ALA A 544 -0.43 9.96 -2.38
C ALA A 544 -1.33 10.16 -1.17
N LEU A 545 -0.72 10.13 0.00
CA LEU A 545 -1.29 10.63 1.24
C LEU A 545 -0.67 12.01 1.54
N ALA A 546 -0.71 12.47 2.81
CA ALA A 546 -0.10 13.74 3.17
C ALA A 546 1.40 13.75 2.88
N LEU A 547 1.83 14.65 2.01
CA LEU A 547 3.21 14.89 1.59
C LEU A 547 3.48 16.38 1.55
N ASP A 548 4.76 16.75 1.67
CA ASP A 548 5.16 18.13 1.54
C ASP A 548 5.31 18.54 0.06
N ARG A 549 5.17 19.84 -0.20
CA ARG A 549 5.27 20.38 -1.58
C ARG A 549 6.60 20.02 -2.24
N SER A 550 7.71 20.10 -1.50
CA SER A 550 9.05 19.77 -2.00
C SER A 550 9.17 18.32 -2.48
N GLU A 551 8.53 17.38 -1.78
CA GLU A 551 8.49 15.97 -2.16
C GLU A 551 7.76 15.76 -3.49
N LEU A 552 6.63 16.46 -3.67
CA LEU A 552 5.83 16.37 -4.90
C LEU A 552 6.47 17.11 -6.09
N GLU A 553 7.30 18.13 -5.82
CA GLU A 553 8.05 18.85 -6.87
C GLU A 553 9.25 18.06 -7.37
N ALA A 554 9.80 17.24 -6.53
CA ALA A 554 11.00 16.48 -6.82
C ALA A 554 10.76 15.35 -7.83
N VAL A 555 9.57 14.72 -7.82
CA VAL A 555 9.17 13.69 -8.80
C VAL A 555 7.74 13.98 -9.27
N ASP A 556 7.59 14.25 -10.57
CA ASP A 556 6.27 14.48 -11.14
C ASP A 556 5.52 13.16 -11.37
N LEU A 557 4.72 12.78 -10.39
CA LEU A 557 3.95 11.53 -10.41
C LEU A 557 2.44 11.73 -10.60
N PHE A 558 1.94 12.96 -10.61
CA PHE A 558 0.50 13.26 -10.63
C PHE A 558 0.10 14.26 -11.73
N GLY A 559 0.97 14.53 -12.70
CA GLY A 559 0.67 15.38 -13.85
C GLY A 559 0.96 16.86 -13.63
N GLY A 560 2.17 17.18 -13.22
CA GLY A 560 2.67 18.55 -13.10
C GLY A 560 2.06 19.34 -11.94
N ALA A 561 2.06 20.66 -12.09
CA ALA A 561 1.55 21.57 -11.06
C ALA A 561 0.08 21.34 -10.69
N PRO A 562 -0.87 21.09 -11.62
CA PRO A 562 -2.26 20.83 -11.28
C PRO A 562 -2.43 19.58 -10.43
N GLY A 563 -1.78 18.48 -10.79
CA GLY A 563 -1.89 17.24 -10.04
C GLY A 563 -1.23 17.33 -8.66
N ARG A 564 -0.11 18.02 -8.52
CA ARG A 564 0.49 18.34 -7.23
C ARG A 564 -0.46 19.14 -6.34
N GLN A 565 -1.13 20.14 -6.90
CA GLN A 565 -2.09 20.93 -6.16
C GLN A 565 -3.27 20.06 -5.68
N THR A 566 -3.77 19.14 -6.52
CA THR A 566 -4.79 18.17 -6.12
C THR A 566 -4.37 17.35 -4.90
N VAL A 567 -3.11 16.87 -4.85
CA VAL A 567 -2.61 16.12 -3.69
C VAL A 567 -2.53 17.00 -2.44
N LEU A 568 -2.00 18.22 -2.57
CA LEU A 568 -1.85 19.16 -1.45
C LEU A 568 -3.20 19.58 -0.87
N ASP A 569 -4.21 19.80 -1.71
CA ASP A 569 -5.54 20.20 -1.29
C ASP A 569 -6.33 19.05 -0.67
N THR A 570 -6.12 17.82 -1.19
CA THR A 570 -6.85 16.64 -0.73
C THR A 570 -6.25 16.05 0.54
N CYS A 571 -4.94 15.85 0.57
CA CYS A 571 -4.26 15.07 1.60
C CYS A 571 -3.86 15.92 2.82
N THR A 572 -4.76 16.75 3.31
CA THR A 572 -4.53 17.66 4.44
C THR A 572 -4.64 16.98 5.80
N THR A 573 -5.37 15.88 5.90
CA THR A 573 -5.61 15.12 7.13
C THR A 573 -5.40 13.63 6.89
N ALA A 574 -5.14 12.87 7.96
CA ALA A 574 -5.02 11.41 7.88
C ALA A 574 -6.32 10.78 7.33
N GLY A 575 -6.16 9.71 6.57
CA GLY A 575 -7.28 9.02 5.93
C GLY A 575 -7.65 9.54 4.54
N ARG A 576 -7.02 10.62 4.08
CA ARG A 576 -7.19 11.16 2.73
C ARG A 576 -6.16 10.59 1.78
N VAL A 577 -6.54 10.38 0.54
CA VAL A 577 -5.70 9.81 -0.51
C VAL A 577 -6.04 10.42 -1.86
N VAL A 578 -5.05 10.61 -2.70
CA VAL A 578 -5.24 10.76 -4.14
C VAL A 578 -4.75 9.48 -4.79
N VAL A 579 -5.63 8.79 -5.48
CA VAL A 579 -5.32 7.59 -6.27
C VAL A 579 -5.24 8.00 -7.74
N ASN A 580 -4.12 7.71 -8.38
CA ASN A 580 -3.94 7.87 -9.81
C ASN A 580 -3.70 6.50 -10.43
N ASP A 581 -4.56 6.06 -11.31
CA ASP A 581 -4.53 4.77 -12.00
C ASP A 581 -4.10 4.85 -13.47
N ARG A 582 -3.78 6.07 -13.95
CA ARG A 582 -3.44 6.36 -15.35
C ARG A 582 -2.00 6.83 -15.56
N GLY A 583 -1.07 6.27 -14.80
CA GLY A 583 0.36 6.54 -15.00
C GLY A 583 0.76 8.00 -14.75
N GLY A 584 0.03 8.71 -13.89
CA GLY A 584 0.31 10.09 -13.51
C GLY A 584 -0.31 11.15 -14.42
N ARG A 585 -1.24 10.81 -15.30
CA ARG A 585 -2.03 11.80 -16.02
C ARG A 585 -2.99 12.48 -15.05
N VAL A 586 -3.24 13.78 -15.24
CA VAL A 586 -4.09 14.60 -14.33
C VAL A 586 -5.50 14.04 -14.21
N GLU A 587 -6.05 13.53 -15.33
CA GLU A 587 -7.40 12.98 -15.39
C GLU A 587 -7.56 11.67 -14.59
N GLY A 588 -6.44 11.01 -14.28
CA GLY A 588 -6.40 9.82 -13.43
C GLY A 588 -6.30 10.13 -11.94
N ASN A 589 -6.28 11.38 -11.53
CA ASN A 589 -6.24 11.77 -10.12
C ASN A 589 -7.63 11.71 -9.50
N HIS A 590 -7.86 10.73 -8.64
CA HIS A 590 -9.10 10.52 -7.90
C HIS A 590 -8.90 10.86 -6.43
N PRO A 591 -9.30 12.07 -5.99
CA PRO A 591 -9.23 12.46 -4.58
C PRO A 591 -10.32 11.74 -3.80
N GLY A 592 -9.96 11.21 -2.61
CA GLY A 592 -10.92 10.48 -1.80
C GLY A 592 -10.48 10.25 -0.37
N ARG A 593 -11.32 9.53 0.36
CA ARG A 593 -11.04 9.04 1.70
C ARG A 593 -11.04 7.52 1.68
N PHE A 594 -9.93 6.91 2.12
CA PHE A 594 -9.83 5.45 2.11
C PHE A 594 -10.52 4.80 3.31
N ALA A 595 -10.90 3.53 3.13
CA ALA A 595 -11.57 2.76 4.14
C ALA A 595 -10.64 2.45 5.32
N LEU A 596 -11.17 2.56 6.53
CA LEU A 596 -10.44 2.23 7.75
C LEU A 596 -10.73 0.78 8.14
N VAL A 597 -9.67 -0.02 8.22
CA VAL A 597 -9.65 -1.30 8.92
C VAL A 597 -8.95 -1.06 10.26
N ASP A 598 -9.68 -1.16 11.35
CA ASP A 598 -9.14 -0.88 12.67
C ASP A 598 -8.37 -2.08 13.27
N ASP A 599 -7.75 -1.87 14.44
CA ASP A 599 -6.92 -2.88 15.11
C ASP A 599 -7.71 -4.09 15.63
N THR A 600 -9.02 -4.00 15.71
CA THR A 600 -9.90 -5.12 16.11
C THR A 600 -10.42 -5.88 14.88
N GLN A 601 -10.67 -5.18 13.80
CA GLN A 601 -11.19 -5.74 12.54
C GLN A 601 -10.12 -6.53 11.78
N LEU A 602 -8.88 -6.04 11.71
CA LEU A 602 -7.81 -6.68 10.98
C LEU A 602 -7.54 -8.13 11.44
N PRO A 603 -7.34 -8.40 12.75
CA PRO A 603 -7.18 -9.77 13.22
C PRO A 603 -8.41 -10.65 12.97
N ALA A 604 -9.62 -10.08 13.06
CA ALA A 604 -10.87 -10.81 12.81
C ALA A 604 -10.95 -11.25 11.33
N VAL A 605 -10.71 -10.35 10.39
CA VAL A 605 -10.68 -10.68 8.95
C VAL A 605 -9.67 -11.79 8.65
N VAL A 606 -8.47 -11.68 9.21
CA VAL A 606 -7.42 -12.70 9.01
C VAL A 606 -7.83 -14.05 9.59
N ALA A 607 -8.42 -14.06 10.79
CA ALA A 607 -8.89 -15.28 11.45
C ALA A 607 -10.02 -15.96 10.67
N ASP A 608 -10.97 -15.19 10.14
CA ASP A 608 -12.08 -15.69 9.31
C ASP A 608 -11.57 -16.33 8.02
N MET A 609 -10.63 -15.66 7.33
CA MET A 609 -10.02 -16.21 6.12
C MET A 609 -9.21 -17.48 6.42
N ALA A 610 -8.51 -17.52 7.55
CA ALA A 610 -7.76 -18.70 7.98
C ALA A 610 -8.69 -19.88 8.35
N ALA A 611 -9.81 -19.62 9.00
CA ALA A 611 -10.81 -20.64 9.32
C ALA A 611 -11.40 -21.22 8.03
N ARG A 612 -11.86 -20.37 7.14
CA ARG A 612 -12.40 -20.77 5.84
C ARG A 612 -11.40 -21.60 5.02
N ALA A 613 -10.13 -21.20 5.02
CA ALA A 613 -9.09 -21.94 4.31
C ALA A 613 -8.88 -23.35 4.87
N ARG A 614 -9.00 -23.53 6.19
CA ARG A 614 -8.94 -24.88 6.81
C ARG A 614 -10.13 -25.71 6.40
N ASP A 615 -11.34 -25.14 6.47
CA ASP A 615 -12.59 -25.85 6.13
C ASP A 615 -12.64 -26.27 4.66
N GLU A 616 -12.08 -25.45 3.76
CA GLU A 616 -12.02 -25.74 2.33
C GLU A 616 -10.73 -26.48 1.88
N GLY A 617 -9.87 -26.89 2.80
CA GLY A 617 -8.62 -27.62 2.47
C GLY A 617 -7.58 -26.75 1.75
N ARG A 618 -7.63 -25.44 1.91
CA ARG A 618 -6.76 -24.43 1.27
C ARG A 618 -5.77 -23.78 2.24
N ALA A 619 -5.70 -24.28 3.48
CA ALA A 619 -4.79 -23.77 4.50
C ALA A 619 -3.33 -23.94 4.04
N ARG A 620 -2.57 -22.88 4.14
CA ARG A 620 -1.13 -22.85 3.85
C ARG A 620 -0.45 -21.91 4.82
N ALA A 621 0.64 -22.38 5.42
CA ALA A 621 1.48 -21.52 6.27
C ALA A 621 2.41 -20.68 5.39
N PRO A 622 2.53 -19.36 5.62
CA PRO A 622 3.52 -18.55 4.96
C PRO A 622 4.93 -18.85 5.47
N VAL A 623 5.92 -18.50 4.69
CA VAL A 623 7.30 -18.39 5.17
C VAL A 623 7.38 -17.07 5.96
N VAL A 624 7.65 -17.14 7.26
CA VAL A 624 7.70 -15.98 8.14
C VAL A 624 9.14 -15.71 8.55
N PHE A 625 9.59 -14.49 8.34
CA PHE A 625 10.91 -14.04 8.75
C PHE A 625 10.82 -13.00 9.85
N HIS A 626 11.56 -13.24 10.93
CA HIS A 626 11.79 -12.26 11.99
C HIS A 626 13.28 -11.94 12.04
N GLY A 627 13.69 -10.82 11.52
CA GLY A 627 15.11 -10.45 11.46
C GLY A 627 15.81 -10.34 12.83
N ALA A 628 15.05 -10.09 13.90
CA ALA A 628 15.58 -9.89 15.25
C ALA A 628 15.48 -11.11 16.16
N GLN A 629 14.75 -12.18 15.78
CA GLN A 629 14.53 -13.35 16.63
C GLN A 629 15.41 -14.52 16.18
N ALA A 630 16.10 -15.16 17.15
CA ALA A 630 16.77 -16.43 16.91
C ALA A 630 15.77 -17.50 16.50
N PRO A 631 16.09 -18.32 15.47
CA PRO A 631 15.24 -19.44 15.09
C PRO A 631 15.16 -20.47 16.22
N ARG A 632 14.00 -21.11 16.38
CA ARG A 632 13.78 -22.22 17.30
C ARG A 632 13.72 -23.53 16.56
N VAL A 633 14.36 -24.56 17.09
CA VAL A 633 14.34 -25.89 16.48
C VAL A 633 12.94 -26.49 16.51
N SER A 634 12.18 -26.23 17.58
CA SER A 634 10.79 -26.70 17.73
C SER A 634 9.83 -26.08 16.70
N GLU A 635 10.23 -24.97 16.03
CA GLU A 635 9.51 -24.34 14.90
C GLU A 635 9.96 -24.85 13.54
N HIS A 636 10.97 -25.71 13.48
CA HIS A 636 11.41 -26.27 12.19
C HIS A 636 10.25 -27.02 11.51
N PRO A 637 9.96 -26.80 10.23
CA PRO A 637 8.80 -27.37 9.55
C PRO A 637 8.68 -28.89 9.72
N LEU A 638 9.79 -29.62 9.67
CA LEU A 638 9.81 -31.06 9.89
C LEU A 638 9.33 -31.42 11.30
N VAL A 639 9.76 -30.69 12.33
CA VAL A 639 9.32 -30.92 13.72
C VAL A 639 7.86 -30.59 13.89
N VAL A 640 7.40 -29.49 13.31
CA VAL A 640 5.99 -29.05 13.40
C VAL A 640 5.07 -30.04 12.68
N ASP A 641 5.39 -30.39 11.45
CA ASP A 641 4.55 -31.27 10.65
C ASP A 641 4.52 -32.70 11.20
N SER A 642 5.65 -33.19 11.75
CA SER A 642 5.73 -34.50 12.36
C SER A 642 4.92 -34.66 13.66
N ARG A 643 4.53 -33.56 14.32
CA ARG A 643 3.66 -33.61 15.51
C ARG A 643 2.30 -34.29 15.26
N ALA A 644 1.82 -34.24 14.01
CA ALA A 644 0.56 -34.87 13.61
C ALA A 644 0.70 -36.34 13.22
N LEU A 645 1.94 -36.88 13.12
CA LEU A 645 2.20 -38.24 12.71
C LEU A 645 2.06 -39.21 13.87
N ALA A 646 1.76 -40.49 13.54
CA ALA A 646 1.66 -41.58 14.49
C ALA A 646 3.01 -42.11 15.01
N GLY A 647 4.13 -41.52 14.58
CA GLY A 647 5.49 -41.86 14.96
C GLY A 647 6.35 -42.33 13.80
N TRP A 648 7.54 -42.87 14.09
CA TRP A 648 8.52 -43.30 13.07
C TRP A 648 8.07 -44.49 12.20
N ARG A 649 7.01 -45.19 12.56
CA ARG A 649 6.48 -46.34 11.80
C ARG A 649 5.83 -45.90 10.48
N ASP A 650 5.43 -44.66 10.38
CA ASP A 650 4.91 -44.10 9.12
C ASP A 650 6.05 -43.49 8.27
N GLU A 651 6.88 -44.38 7.74
CA GLU A 651 8.06 -43.98 6.91
C GLU A 651 7.67 -43.18 5.67
N ALA A 652 6.53 -43.46 5.06
CA ALA A 652 6.07 -42.74 3.86
C ALA A 652 5.71 -41.29 4.18
N ALA A 653 4.94 -41.08 5.23
CA ALA A 653 4.57 -39.74 5.70
C ALA A 653 5.79 -38.95 6.17
N LEU A 654 6.69 -39.57 6.95
CA LEU A 654 7.93 -38.91 7.39
C LEU A 654 8.84 -38.55 6.21
N THR A 655 8.92 -39.40 5.19
CA THR A 655 9.71 -39.08 3.99
C THR A 655 9.13 -37.90 3.24
N GLU A 656 7.80 -37.82 3.12
CA GLU A 656 7.13 -36.67 2.49
C GLU A 656 7.35 -35.39 3.29
N VAL A 657 7.21 -35.45 4.61
CA VAL A 657 7.49 -34.32 5.50
C VAL A 657 8.96 -33.87 5.40
N ALA A 658 9.90 -34.81 5.37
CA ALA A 658 11.33 -34.50 5.24
C ALA A 658 11.71 -33.90 3.87
N ARG A 659 11.00 -34.26 2.81
CA ARG A 659 11.23 -33.72 1.46
C ARG A 659 10.81 -32.22 1.33
N ARG A 660 9.80 -31.76 2.07
CA ARG A 660 9.28 -30.39 1.93
C ARG A 660 10.34 -29.30 2.14
N PRO A 661 11.12 -29.29 3.25
CA PRO A 661 12.20 -28.33 3.40
C PRO A 661 13.25 -28.41 2.30
N CYS A 662 13.52 -29.61 1.79
CA CYS A 662 14.51 -29.84 0.75
C CYS A 662 14.05 -29.35 -0.62
N SER A 663 12.75 -29.49 -0.95
CA SER A 663 12.19 -29.01 -2.20
C SER A 663 12.22 -27.48 -2.28
N GLN A 664 11.96 -26.81 -1.16
CA GLN A 664 12.00 -25.35 -1.07
C GLN A 664 13.38 -24.78 -1.36
N ARG A 665 14.44 -25.51 -1.09
CA ARG A 665 15.83 -25.06 -1.28
C ARG A 665 16.51 -25.59 -2.53
N GLY A 666 15.83 -26.37 -3.33
CA GLY A 666 16.48 -27.05 -4.42
C GLY A 666 17.55 -28.03 -3.96
N LEU A 667 17.44 -28.63 -2.76
CA LEU A 667 18.35 -29.66 -2.23
C LEU A 667 18.27 -30.99 -3.00
N GLY A 668 17.60 -30.97 -4.16
CA GLY A 668 17.59 -32.08 -5.10
C GLY A 668 16.73 -33.23 -4.62
N HIS A 669 15.61 -32.97 -3.97
CA HIS A 669 14.65 -34.01 -3.58
C HIS A 669 14.17 -34.84 -4.78
N GLU A 670 14.12 -34.23 -5.96
CA GLU A 670 13.82 -34.93 -7.22
C GLU A 670 14.88 -36.01 -7.58
N ARG A 671 16.08 -35.87 -7.04
CA ARG A 671 17.19 -36.80 -7.24
C ARG A 671 17.22 -37.91 -6.19
N TRP A 672 16.35 -37.86 -5.18
CA TRP A 672 16.27 -38.94 -4.20
C TRP A 672 15.70 -40.16 -4.88
N GLN A 673 16.44 -41.26 -4.78
CA GLN A 673 15.94 -42.54 -5.25
C GLN A 673 14.74 -43.00 -4.42
N ALA A 674 13.89 -43.82 -4.97
CA ALA A 674 12.74 -44.35 -4.24
C ALA A 674 13.24 -45.08 -2.98
N GLY A 675 12.80 -44.63 -1.80
CA GLY A 675 13.23 -45.16 -0.50
C GLY A 675 14.49 -44.51 0.09
N GLU A 676 15.20 -43.63 -0.63
CA GLU A 676 16.31 -42.88 -0.06
C GLU A 676 15.78 -41.73 0.84
N ARG A 677 16.32 -41.73 2.05
CA ARG A 677 16.05 -40.63 3.01
C ARG A 677 17.38 -40.21 3.66
N PRO A 678 18.04 -39.19 3.10
CA PRO A 678 19.31 -38.71 3.62
C PRO A 678 19.14 -38.14 5.03
N VAL A 679 20.22 -38.15 5.81
CA VAL A 679 20.25 -37.53 7.12
C VAL A 679 20.25 -36.01 6.97
N LEU A 680 19.24 -35.33 7.53
CA LEU A 680 19.08 -33.88 7.42
C LEU A 680 19.66 -33.15 8.63
N ALA A 681 20.69 -32.35 8.42
CA ALA A 681 21.26 -31.48 9.43
C ALA A 681 20.67 -30.08 9.30
N ALA A 682 19.76 -29.69 10.19
CA ALA A 682 19.22 -28.34 10.24
C ALA A 682 20.16 -27.41 11.00
N LEU A 683 20.53 -26.29 10.39
CA LEU A 683 21.55 -25.36 10.91
C LEU A 683 20.95 -24.04 11.42
N GLY A 684 19.80 -23.64 10.91
CA GLY A 684 19.14 -22.39 11.26
C GLY A 684 18.12 -21.95 10.23
N ARG A 685 17.70 -20.71 10.34
CA ARG A 685 16.73 -20.07 9.43
C ARG A 685 17.48 -19.36 8.32
N ALA A 686 17.21 -19.72 7.09
CA ALA A 686 17.77 -19.03 5.93
C ALA A 686 17.34 -17.58 5.87
N GLN A 687 18.21 -16.72 5.37
CA GLN A 687 17.88 -15.36 4.99
C GLN A 687 17.42 -15.35 3.53
N ASP A 688 16.52 -16.28 3.20
CA ASP A 688 15.86 -16.37 1.91
C ASP A 688 14.44 -16.94 2.07
N VAL A 689 13.70 -16.97 0.98
CA VAL A 689 12.29 -17.44 0.95
C VAL A 689 12.12 -18.94 1.24
N HIS A 690 13.18 -19.69 1.30
CA HIS A 690 13.12 -21.13 1.57
C HIS A 690 13.05 -21.47 3.07
N GLY A 691 13.28 -20.50 3.92
CA GLY A 691 12.96 -20.52 5.34
C GLY A 691 13.94 -21.28 6.23
N GLN A 692 14.54 -22.39 5.80
CA GLN A 692 15.45 -23.21 6.61
C GLN A 692 16.77 -23.49 5.89
N THR A 693 17.86 -23.46 6.65
CA THR A 693 19.17 -23.93 6.17
C THR A 693 19.42 -25.32 6.70
N SER A 694 19.49 -26.30 5.80
CA SER A 694 19.75 -27.69 6.14
C SER A 694 20.74 -28.29 5.14
N ALA A 695 21.60 -29.16 5.60
CA ALA A 695 22.44 -29.99 4.77
C ALA A 695 21.88 -31.42 4.71
N ALA A 696 21.83 -32.00 3.51
CA ALA A 696 21.39 -33.38 3.32
C ALA A 696 22.63 -34.29 3.19
N LEU A 697 22.90 -35.07 4.20
CA LEU A 697 24.04 -35.97 4.23
C LEU A 697 23.65 -37.30 3.57
N ARG A 698 24.28 -37.62 2.44
CA ARG A 698 24.07 -38.83 1.64
C ARG A 698 25.20 -39.80 1.84
N ARG A 699 24.98 -41.05 1.45
CA ARG A 699 26.07 -42.06 1.45
C ARG A 699 26.97 -41.85 0.23
N ALA A 700 27.79 -40.78 0.31
CA ALA A 700 28.75 -40.42 -0.74
C ALA A 700 29.98 -39.76 -0.12
N GLN A 701 31.07 -39.77 -0.86
CA GLN A 701 32.34 -39.22 -0.39
C GLN A 701 32.20 -37.71 -0.08
N GLY A 702 32.74 -37.25 1.06
CA GLY A 702 32.78 -35.85 1.48
C GLY A 702 31.51 -35.33 2.14
N GLU A 703 30.49 -36.16 2.30
CA GLU A 703 29.21 -35.79 2.91
C GLU A 703 29.34 -35.62 4.44
N ASN A 704 30.17 -34.68 4.84
CA ASN A 704 30.41 -34.20 6.20
C ASN A 704 30.21 -32.69 6.29
N ILE A 705 30.01 -32.18 7.49
CA ILE A 705 29.84 -30.73 7.79
C ILE A 705 31.02 -30.26 8.64
N VAL A 706 31.59 -29.10 8.29
CA VAL A 706 32.50 -28.35 9.16
C VAL A 706 31.92 -26.99 9.46
N LEU A 707 31.89 -26.62 10.75
CA LEU A 707 31.41 -25.35 11.30
C LEU A 707 32.61 -24.59 11.87
N VAL A 708 32.86 -23.38 11.40
CA VAL A 708 34.01 -22.60 11.88
C VAL A 708 33.58 -21.20 12.23
N GLY A 709 34.04 -20.70 13.38
CA GLY A 709 33.91 -19.34 13.83
C GLY A 709 33.96 -19.21 15.34
N ALA A 710 34.26 -18.00 15.81
CA ALA A 710 34.53 -17.71 17.21
C ALA A 710 33.27 -17.78 18.12
N ASP A 711 32.08 -17.63 17.56
CA ASP A 711 30.83 -17.61 18.33
C ASP A 711 30.40 -19.04 18.71
N GLU A 712 30.90 -19.52 19.85
CA GLU A 712 30.65 -20.88 20.35
C GLU A 712 29.16 -21.17 20.58
N PRO A 713 28.33 -20.26 21.13
CA PRO A 713 26.92 -20.50 21.33
C PRO A 713 26.17 -20.86 20.03
N GLU A 714 26.51 -20.21 18.92
CA GLU A 714 25.94 -20.48 17.62
C GLU A 714 26.42 -21.82 17.06
N ARG A 715 27.69 -22.17 17.28
CA ARG A 715 28.24 -23.47 16.88
C ARG A 715 27.54 -24.64 17.60
N ILE A 716 27.39 -24.56 18.94
CA ILE A 716 26.64 -25.55 19.72
C ILE A 716 25.16 -25.57 19.34
N GLY A 717 24.56 -24.40 19.14
CA GLY A 717 23.17 -24.27 18.69
C GLY A 717 22.90 -24.99 17.37
N MET A 718 23.80 -24.86 16.39
CA MET A 718 23.69 -25.55 15.12
C MET A 718 23.86 -27.07 15.25
N LEU A 719 24.80 -27.53 16.09
CA LEU A 719 24.99 -28.99 16.36
C LEU A 719 23.73 -29.55 16.98
N LEU A 720 23.19 -28.95 18.02
CA LEU A 720 21.97 -29.40 18.71
C LEU A 720 20.74 -29.35 17.79
N GLY A 721 20.62 -28.30 16.98
CA GLY A 721 19.53 -28.17 16.01
C GLY A 721 19.57 -29.29 14.97
N ALA A 722 20.77 -29.62 14.46
CA ALA A 722 20.95 -30.70 13.55
C ALA A 722 20.56 -32.05 14.17
N LEU A 723 21.04 -32.35 15.36
CA LEU A 723 20.76 -33.62 16.08
C LEU A 723 19.26 -33.75 16.42
N ALA A 724 18.61 -32.68 16.87
CA ALA A 724 17.19 -32.70 17.19
C ALA A 724 16.31 -32.98 15.96
N VAL A 725 16.62 -32.35 14.82
CA VAL A 725 15.91 -32.62 13.57
C VAL A 725 16.17 -34.04 13.06
N MET A 726 17.42 -34.56 13.16
CA MET A 726 17.77 -35.92 12.79
C MET A 726 17.00 -36.95 13.65
N ALA A 727 16.97 -36.76 14.98
CA ALA A 727 16.22 -37.63 15.88
C ALA A 727 14.71 -37.61 15.64
N THR A 728 14.18 -36.52 15.14
CA THR A 728 12.76 -36.41 14.73
C THR A 728 12.53 -37.14 13.39
N ALA A 729 13.41 -36.94 12.42
CA ALA A 729 13.26 -37.48 11.06
C ALA A 729 13.51 -38.99 10.96
N HIS A 730 14.32 -39.57 11.86
CA HIS A 730 14.76 -40.94 11.80
C HIS A 730 14.50 -41.67 13.11
N GLY A 731 13.99 -42.90 13.02
CA GLY A 731 13.81 -43.75 14.18
C GLY A 731 15.13 -44.30 14.74
N PRO A 732 15.08 -44.94 15.96
CA PRO A 732 16.27 -45.51 16.63
C PRO A 732 17.07 -46.50 15.79
N ASP A 733 16.38 -47.25 14.91
CA ASP A 733 16.99 -48.24 14.02
C ASP A 733 17.62 -47.62 12.76
N ARG A 734 17.48 -46.31 12.55
CA ARG A 734 17.94 -45.63 11.35
C ARG A 734 19.11 -44.69 11.58
N VAL A 735 19.24 -44.13 12.80
CA VAL A 735 20.34 -43.22 13.15
C VAL A 735 20.87 -43.48 14.55
N ARG A 736 22.20 -43.41 14.69
CA ARG A 736 22.94 -43.47 15.96
C ARG A 736 23.79 -42.22 16.10
N PHE A 737 24.06 -41.81 17.32
CA PHE A 737 24.85 -40.64 17.60
C PHE A 737 26.15 -40.99 18.34
N ALA A 738 27.23 -40.32 18.00
CA ALA A 738 28.50 -40.38 18.70
C ALA A 738 28.96 -38.93 18.90
N VAL A 739 29.19 -38.54 20.13
CA VAL A 739 29.54 -37.13 20.47
C VAL A 739 30.85 -37.10 21.21
N LEU A 740 31.78 -36.27 20.75
CA LEU A 740 33.02 -35.91 21.42
C LEU A 740 33.04 -34.40 21.62
N ASP A 741 32.76 -33.99 22.86
CA ASP A 741 32.70 -32.59 23.25
C ASP A 741 33.95 -32.18 24.05
N ARG A 742 34.64 -31.16 23.57
CA ARG A 742 35.83 -30.60 24.19
C ARG A 742 35.61 -29.12 24.64
N SER A 743 34.36 -28.81 24.98
CA SER A 743 34.02 -27.51 25.61
C SER A 743 34.94 -27.24 26.82
N LEU A 744 35.29 -25.98 27.04
CA LEU A 744 36.14 -25.60 28.19
C LEU A 744 35.43 -25.84 29.52
N PRO A 745 36.05 -26.53 30.45
CA PRO A 745 35.50 -26.67 31.81
C PRO A 745 35.27 -25.27 32.39
N GLY A 746 34.06 -25.03 32.91
CA GLY A 746 33.67 -23.72 33.48
C GLY A 746 33.20 -22.68 32.48
N ALA A 747 33.17 -22.96 31.18
CA ALA A 747 32.42 -22.18 30.22
C ALA A 747 30.92 -22.31 30.49
N GLU A 748 30.14 -21.28 30.18
CA GLU A 748 28.66 -21.34 30.29
C GLU A 748 28.07 -22.42 29.37
N SER A 749 28.74 -22.76 28.29
CA SER A 749 28.41 -23.81 27.30
C SER A 749 28.86 -25.20 27.72
N ALA A 750 29.75 -25.35 28.73
CA ALA A 750 30.18 -26.64 29.21
C ALA A 750 28.95 -27.48 29.60
N HIS A 751 28.90 -28.73 29.17
CA HIS A 751 27.82 -29.68 29.39
C HIS A 751 26.59 -29.56 28.48
N LEU A 752 26.35 -28.39 27.87
CA LEU A 752 25.14 -28.16 27.06
C LEU A 752 24.95 -29.17 25.94
N LEU A 753 26.01 -29.46 25.22
CA LEU A 753 25.96 -30.38 24.09
C LEU A 753 25.67 -31.82 24.56
N THR A 754 26.44 -32.36 25.52
CA THR A 754 26.30 -33.73 26.05
C THR A 754 24.97 -33.92 26.80
N ASP A 755 24.61 -33.00 27.69
CA ASP A 755 23.36 -33.10 28.49
C ASP A 755 22.11 -33.03 27.61
N ALA A 756 22.10 -32.10 26.61
CA ALA A 756 20.98 -31.98 25.68
C ALA A 756 20.83 -33.21 24.76
N VAL A 757 21.95 -33.76 24.28
CA VAL A 757 21.92 -34.99 23.48
C VAL A 757 21.51 -36.20 24.32
N ALA A 758 21.98 -36.30 25.57
CA ALA A 758 21.54 -37.33 26.50
C ALA A 758 20.02 -37.32 26.70
N SER A 759 19.44 -36.11 26.90
CA SER A 759 17.98 -35.91 27.02
C SER A 759 17.22 -36.25 25.73
N LEU A 760 17.77 -35.89 24.59
CA LEU A 760 17.16 -36.11 23.28
C LEU A 760 17.11 -37.62 22.95
N THR A 761 18.14 -38.37 23.33
CA THR A 761 18.35 -39.78 22.96
C THR A 761 17.91 -40.76 24.05
N ALA A 762 17.56 -40.30 25.24
CA ALA A 762 17.18 -41.15 26.36
C ALA A 762 16.17 -42.24 26.00
N ASP A 763 16.54 -43.52 26.22
CA ASP A 763 15.75 -44.72 25.94
C ASP A 763 15.20 -44.88 24.52
N ARG A 764 15.75 -44.15 23.57
CA ARG A 764 15.22 -44.06 22.18
C ARG A 764 16.27 -44.33 21.13
N HIS A 765 17.27 -43.46 21.00
CA HIS A 765 18.37 -43.61 20.05
C HIS A 765 19.62 -44.16 20.76
N GLN A 766 20.40 -44.94 20.03
CA GLN A 766 21.73 -45.31 20.51
C GLN A 766 22.63 -44.07 20.43
N ALA A 767 23.23 -43.70 21.55
CA ALA A 767 24.20 -42.63 21.61
C ALA A 767 25.37 -42.99 22.51
N ARG A 768 26.58 -42.60 22.07
CA ARG A 768 27.79 -42.64 22.89
C ARG A 768 28.30 -41.23 23.08
N LEU A 769 28.40 -40.80 24.29
CA LEU A 769 28.73 -39.44 24.66
C LEU A 769 30.05 -39.40 25.42
N VAL A 770 31.00 -38.62 24.94
CA VAL A 770 32.29 -38.36 25.59
C VAL A 770 32.48 -36.85 25.72
N GLY A 771 32.70 -36.40 26.93
CA GLY A 771 32.89 -34.96 27.20
C GLY A 771 32.43 -34.56 28.61
N PRO A 772 32.37 -33.27 28.91
CA PRO A 772 31.91 -32.77 30.19
C PRO A 772 30.41 -33.07 30.40
N SER A 773 30.01 -33.30 31.64
CA SER A 773 28.61 -33.47 32.05
C SER A 773 28.25 -32.54 33.19
N GLY A 774 27.05 -31.97 33.18
CA GLY A 774 26.52 -31.07 34.20
C GLY A 774 25.93 -31.80 35.41
N GLY A 775 25.80 -33.14 35.35
CA GLY A 775 25.21 -33.94 36.44
C GLY A 775 24.65 -35.27 35.98
N ALA A 776 23.61 -35.77 36.64
CA ALA A 776 22.98 -37.04 36.28
C ALA A 776 22.24 -36.93 34.96
N THR A 777 22.76 -37.62 33.92
CA THR A 777 22.14 -37.70 32.60
C THR A 777 21.39 -39.00 32.40
N PRO A 778 20.35 -39.07 31.55
CA PRO A 778 19.61 -40.31 31.27
C PRO A 778 20.49 -41.46 30.69
N ILE A 779 21.53 -41.11 29.99
CA ILE A 779 22.54 -42.04 29.47
C ILE A 779 23.92 -41.60 29.95
N PRO A 780 24.86 -42.56 30.18
CA PRO A 780 26.17 -42.20 30.69
C PRO A 780 26.98 -41.37 29.74
N VAL A 781 27.66 -40.34 30.27
CA VAL A 781 28.66 -39.51 29.61
C VAL A 781 30.03 -39.95 30.11
N GLU A 782 30.90 -40.36 29.19
CA GLU A 782 32.26 -40.81 29.52
C GLU A 782 33.20 -39.59 29.52
N GLU A 783 34.22 -39.59 30.32
CA GLU A 783 35.18 -38.48 30.42
C GLU A 783 36.64 -38.98 30.30
N GLY A 784 37.49 -38.09 29.81
CA GLY A 784 38.94 -38.25 29.79
C GLY A 784 39.53 -38.81 28.50
N PRO A 785 40.88 -38.71 28.34
CA PRO A 785 41.55 -39.02 27.10
C PRO A 785 41.38 -40.48 26.60
N ALA A 786 41.27 -41.43 27.51
CA ALA A 786 41.05 -42.84 27.13
C ALA A 786 39.70 -43.08 26.48
N ALA A 787 38.62 -42.38 26.94
CA ALA A 787 37.31 -42.44 26.32
C ALA A 787 37.29 -41.74 24.95
N GLU A 788 37.97 -40.60 24.83
CA GLU A 788 38.15 -39.89 23.57
C GLU A 788 38.84 -40.76 22.48
N GLU A 789 39.95 -41.39 22.84
CA GLU A 789 40.64 -42.30 21.95
C GLU A 789 39.81 -43.54 21.58
N ALA A 790 39.14 -44.12 22.57
CA ALA A 790 38.29 -45.30 22.34
C ALA A 790 37.17 -44.99 21.35
N LEU A 791 36.49 -43.84 21.50
CA LEU A 791 35.41 -43.46 20.61
C LEU A 791 35.87 -43.30 19.16
N VAL A 792 37.01 -42.62 18.91
CA VAL A 792 37.55 -42.40 17.56
C VAL A 792 38.01 -43.74 16.94
N ARG A 793 38.68 -44.63 17.72
CA ARG A 793 39.09 -45.94 17.25
C ARG A 793 37.89 -46.81 16.88
N GLU A 794 36.85 -46.86 17.71
CA GLU A 794 35.62 -47.61 17.46
C GLU A 794 34.88 -47.12 16.20
N LEU A 795 34.80 -45.82 15.99
CA LEU A 795 34.23 -45.27 14.75
C LEU A 795 35.03 -45.66 13.51
N ALA A 796 36.36 -45.64 13.59
CA ALA A 796 37.19 -46.03 12.47
C ALA A 796 37.10 -47.56 12.19
N ASP A 797 37.06 -48.38 13.23
CA ASP A 797 36.88 -49.84 13.11
C ASP A 797 35.49 -50.16 12.49
N GLU A 798 34.45 -49.43 12.87
CA GLU A 798 33.11 -49.57 12.30
C GLU A 798 33.07 -49.16 10.83
N VAL A 799 33.74 -48.05 10.45
CA VAL A 799 33.89 -47.69 9.03
C VAL A 799 34.59 -48.76 8.22
N GLU A 800 35.68 -49.36 8.77
CA GLU A 800 36.41 -50.43 8.12
C GLU A 800 35.55 -51.70 8.03
N ARG A 801 34.80 -52.05 9.09
CA ARG A 801 33.85 -53.17 9.07
C ARG A 801 32.80 -52.99 7.96
N ARG A 802 32.18 -51.83 7.89
CA ARG A 802 31.15 -51.54 6.87
C ARG A 802 31.70 -51.49 5.46
N ALA A 803 32.90 -50.97 5.28
CA ALA A 803 33.56 -50.94 3.97
C ALA A 803 33.88 -52.34 3.40
N ALA A 804 33.90 -53.38 4.24
CA ALA A 804 34.08 -54.77 3.83
C ALA A 804 32.74 -55.47 3.52
N LEU A 805 31.58 -54.87 3.80
CA LEU A 805 30.26 -55.45 3.53
C LEU A 805 29.83 -55.23 2.07
N PRO A 806 28.92 -56.08 1.55
CA PRO A 806 28.24 -55.82 0.29
C PRO A 806 27.41 -54.55 0.35
N GLU A 807 27.27 -53.85 -0.77
CA GLU A 807 26.54 -52.54 -0.85
C GLU A 807 25.10 -52.62 -0.29
N ALA A 808 24.38 -53.70 -0.56
CA ALA A 808 23.03 -53.93 -0.06
C ALA A 808 22.98 -54.05 1.48
N GLU A 809 24.01 -54.63 2.11
CA GLU A 809 24.11 -54.76 3.56
C GLU A 809 24.51 -53.41 4.16
N VAL A 810 25.42 -52.67 3.54
CA VAL A 810 25.78 -51.31 3.94
C VAL A 810 24.53 -50.41 3.89
N ALA A 811 23.69 -50.52 2.87
CA ALA A 811 22.46 -49.74 2.76
C ALA A 811 21.47 -50.02 3.89
N ALA A 812 21.46 -51.22 4.47
CA ALA A 812 20.62 -51.61 5.61
C ALA A 812 21.14 -51.12 6.98
N GLU A 813 22.44 -50.80 7.08
CA GLU A 813 23.04 -50.32 8.32
C GLU A 813 22.49 -48.96 8.72
N PRO A 814 22.26 -48.65 10.00
CA PRO A 814 21.87 -47.32 10.44
C PRO A 814 22.97 -46.28 10.15
N SER A 815 22.59 -45.07 9.84
CA SER A 815 23.57 -43.98 9.74
C SER A 815 24.14 -43.65 11.12
N ILE A 816 25.45 -43.40 11.20
CA ILE A 816 26.11 -42.92 12.41
C ILE A 816 26.49 -41.47 12.19
N VAL A 817 26.09 -40.61 13.11
CA VAL A 817 26.43 -39.19 13.10
C VAL A 817 27.44 -38.91 14.19
N PHE A 818 28.68 -38.65 13.78
CA PHE A 818 29.73 -38.25 14.69
C PHE A 818 29.80 -36.75 14.81
N VAL A 819 29.59 -36.24 16.02
CA VAL A 819 29.69 -34.82 16.35
C VAL A 819 30.98 -34.57 17.13
N GLY A 820 31.85 -33.73 16.58
CA GLY A 820 33.07 -33.29 17.23
C GLY A 820 33.08 -31.80 17.48
N HIS A 821 33.14 -31.41 18.74
CA HIS A 821 33.19 -30.01 19.16
C HIS A 821 34.56 -29.66 19.73
N ASP A 822 35.24 -28.65 19.12
CA ASP A 822 36.55 -28.13 19.51
C ASP A 822 37.63 -29.26 19.67
N LEU A 823 37.70 -30.17 18.71
CA LEU A 823 38.59 -31.30 18.72
C LEU A 823 40.09 -30.93 18.71
N ASP A 824 40.43 -29.72 18.36
CA ASP A 824 41.79 -29.16 18.47
C ASP A 824 42.32 -29.12 19.93
N ARG A 825 41.43 -29.28 20.90
CA ARG A 825 41.79 -29.41 22.33
C ARG A 825 42.05 -30.86 22.75
N CYS A 826 41.91 -31.83 21.85
CA CYS A 826 42.33 -33.19 22.05
C CYS A 826 43.73 -33.36 21.45
N ASP A 827 44.75 -33.36 22.30
CA ASP A 827 46.16 -33.39 21.86
C ASP A 827 46.47 -34.58 21.00
N ALA A 828 45.86 -35.75 21.28
CA ALA A 828 46.05 -36.96 20.53
C ALA A 828 45.52 -36.90 19.07
N LEU A 829 44.62 -35.97 18.74
CA LEU A 829 44.10 -35.77 17.39
C LEU A 829 44.87 -34.71 16.58
N ARG A 830 45.72 -33.92 17.23
CA ARG A 830 46.44 -32.84 16.54
C ARG A 830 47.55 -33.40 15.63
N GLN A 831 47.81 -32.66 14.56
CA GLN A 831 48.94 -32.89 13.67
C GLN A 831 50.24 -32.80 14.49
N ILE A 832 51.19 -33.61 14.12
CA ILE A 832 52.54 -33.58 14.71
C ILE A 832 53.43 -32.79 13.74
N ASP A 833 53.92 -31.63 14.24
CA ASP A 833 54.84 -30.79 13.49
C ASP A 833 56.27 -31.26 13.74
N ASP A 834 56.99 -31.62 12.67
CA ASP A 834 58.39 -31.99 12.69
C ASP A 834 59.20 -31.11 11.73
N ALA A 835 60.51 -31.30 11.67
CA ALA A 835 61.42 -30.56 10.80
C ALA A 835 61.15 -30.67 9.31
N TYR A 836 60.28 -31.63 8.89
CA TYR A 836 60.00 -31.95 7.51
C TYR A 836 58.52 -31.56 7.12
N GLY A 837 57.71 -31.09 8.06
CA GLY A 837 56.33 -30.67 7.87
C GLY A 837 55.37 -31.21 8.95
N SER A 838 54.08 -31.03 8.72
CA SER A 838 53.02 -31.50 9.62
C SER A 838 52.55 -32.88 9.17
N THR A 839 52.50 -33.84 10.10
CA THR A 839 52.07 -35.23 9.84
C THR A 839 50.88 -35.60 10.74
N GLU A 840 50.00 -36.48 10.29
CA GLU A 840 48.89 -36.96 11.09
C GLU A 840 49.39 -37.80 12.29
N SER A 841 48.81 -37.50 13.49
CA SER A 841 49.02 -38.38 14.64
C SER A 841 48.38 -39.77 14.43
N GLU A 842 48.68 -40.75 15.24
CA GLU A 842 48.10 -42.11 15.10
C GLU A 842 46.57 -42.05 15.22
N LEU A 843 46.03 -41.28 16.18
CA LEU A 843 44.60 -41.11 16.33
C LEU A 843 44.01 -40.19 15.25
N GLY A 844 44.78 -39.21 14.78
CA GLY A 844 44.42 -38.38 13.64
C GLY A 844 44.25 -39.19 12.36
N ALA A 845 45.11 -40.15 12.12
CA ALA A 845 45.01 -41.10 10.98
C ALA A 845 43.72 -41.95 11.08
N ARG A 846 43.33 -42.38 12.29
CA ARG A 846 42.04 -43.08 12.51
C ARG A 846 40.86 -42.14 12.24
N LEU A 847 40.90 -40.89 12.71
CA LEU A 847 39.87 -39.89 12.37
C LEU A 847 39.82 -39.62 10.86
N SER A 848 40.97 -39.57 10.18
CA SER A 848 41.04 -39.39 8.72
C SER A 848 40.32 -40.53 7.97
N VAL A 849 40.33 -41.78 8.48
CA VAL A 849 39.51 -42.87 7.95
C VAL A 849 38.01 -42.58 8.10
N VAL A 850 37.57 -42.09 9.27
CA VAL A 850 36.18 -41.76 9.51
C VAL A 850 35.72 -40.65 8.55
N LEU A 851 36.51 -39.60 8.38
CA LEU A 851 36.15 -38.46 7.55
C LEU A 851 36.14 -38.75 6.05
N THR A 852 37.06 -39.63 5.57
CA THR A 852 37.22 -39.87 4.13
C THR A 852 36.40 -41.03 3.61
N LYS A 853 36.36 -42.17 4.34
CA LYS A 853 35.64 -43.38 3.94
C LYS A 853 34.24 -43.48 4.58
N GLY A 854 34.08 -42.91 5.78
CA GLY A 854 32.85 -42.97 6.56
C GLY A 854 31.59 -42.58 5.82
N PRO A 855 31.55 -41.43 5.13
CA PRO A 855 30.31 -41.00 4.49
C PRO A 855 29.75 -41.97 3.47
N SER A 856 30.61 -42.65 2.71
CA SER A 856 30.20 -43.67 1.71
C SER A 856 29.52 -44.88 2.36
N VAL A 857 29.80 -45.17 3.63
CA VAL A 857 29.22 -46.28 4.38
C VAL A 857 28.23 -45.83 5.46
N GLY A 858 27.78 -44.55 5.39
CA GLY A 858 26.78 -43.99 6.26
C GLY A 858 27.30 -43.58 7.65
N VAL A 859 28.57 -43.21 7.76
CA VAL A 859 29.17 -42.61 8.96
C VAL A 859 29.53 -41.14 8.62
N HIS A 860 28.77 -40.17 9.11
CA HIS A 860 28.93 -38.76 8.79
C HIS A 860 29.50 -38.00 9.98
N ALA A 861 30.31 -36.98 9.71
CA ALA A 861 30.91 -36.13 10.73
C ALA A 861 30.37 -34.72 10.66
N LEU A 862 30.01 -34.14 11.83
CA LEU A 862 29.72 -32.75 12.07
C LEU A 862 30.78 -32.17 13.00
N LEU A 863 31.79 -31.50 12.46
CA LEU A 863 32.89 -30.95 13.26
C LEU A 863 32.76 -29.43 13.44
N SER A 864 33.06 -28.96 14.62
CA SER A 864 32.96 -27.54 15.00
C SER A 864 34.27 -27.06 15.60
N PHE A 865 34.77 -25.89 15.12
CA PHE A 865 36.02 -25.29 15.54
C PHE A 865 35.89 -23.77 15.70
N GLY A 866 36.66 -23.21 16.64
CA GLY A 866 36.69 -21.78 16.85
C GLY A 866 37.31 -20.97 15.71
N PHE A 867 38.31 -21.55 15.01
CA PHE A 867 39.08 -20.90 13.97
C PHE A 867 39.43 -21.89 12.87
N VAL A 868 39.79 -21.41 11.68
CA VAL A 868 40.23 -22.26 10.57
C VAL A 868 41.56 -22.96 10.90
N SER A 869 42.46 -22.28 11.59
CA SER A 869 43.73 -22.87 12.06
C SER A 869 43.49 -24.02 13.04
N ALA A 870 42.51 -23.93 13.93
CA ALA A 870 42.12 -25.03 14.81
C ALA A 870 41.63 -26.27 14.03
N ALA A 871 40.78 -26.06 13.03
CA ALA A 871 40.36 -27.11 12.13
C ALA A 871 41.54 -27.77 11.39
N LYS A 872 42.46 -26.94 10.86
CA LYS A 872 43.65 -27.42 10.16
C LYS A 872 44.60 -28.24 11.07
N SER A 873 44.71 -27.86 12.35
CA SER A 873 45.56 -28.60 13.30
C SER A 873 45.08 -30.05 13.57
N VAL A 874 43.81 -30.34 13.27
CA VAL A 874 43.21 -31.66 13.44
C VAL A 874 43.14 -32.41 12.10
N VAL A 875 42.58 -31.77 11.07
CA VAL A 875 42.28 -32.45 9.80
C VAL A 875 43.35 -32.24 8.71
N GLY A 876 44.35 -31.43 9.01
CA GLY A 876 45.41 -31.03 8.07
C GLY A 876 44.98 -29.97 7.05
N ASP A 877 45.95 -29.34 6.39
CA ASP A 877 45.69 -28.23 5.44
C ASP A 877 44.77 -28.62 4.28
N THR A 878 44.88 -29.85 3.79
CA THR A 878 44.03 -30.32 2.68
C THR A 878 42.78 -31.04 3.13
N GLY A 879 42.68 -31.38 4.42
CA GLY A 879 41.61 -32.19 4.99
C GLY A 879 40.23 -31.54 4.89
N ILE A 880 40.16 -30.24 5.10
CA ILE A 880 38.90 -29.48 4.94
C ILE A 880 38.37 -29.62 3.49
N ASN A 881 39.28 -29.52 2.51
CA ASN A 881 38.90 -29.60 1.10
C ASN A 881 38.54 -30.99 0.65
N ARG A 882 39.14 -31.99 1.22
CA ARG A 882 38.99 -33.39 0.86
C ARG A 882 37.75 -34.05 1.50
N SER A 883 37.44 -33.66 2.76
CA SER A 883 36.48 -34.41 3.59
C SER A 883 35.17 -33.68 3.85
N PHE A 884 35.07 -32.37 3.56
CA PHE A 884 33.89 -31.58 3.91
C PHE A 884 33.29 -30.90 2.68
N ARG A 885 32.19 -31.44 2.22
CA ARG A 885 31.34 -30.84 1.19
C ARG A 885 30.60 -29.64 1.75
N HIS A 886 30.03 -29.78 2.96
CA HIS A 886 29.22 -28.78 3.59
C HIS A 886 30.08 -27.97 4.55
N ARG A 887 30.11 -26.63 4.33
CA ARG A 887 30.91 -25.74 5.14
C ARG A 887 30.06 -24.61 5.67
N VAL A 888 30.25 -24.29 6.93
CA VAL A 888 29.58 -23.18 7.60
C VAL A 888 30.63 -22.26 8.17
N ALA A 889 30.46 -20.96 7.89
CA ALA A 889 31.31 -19.89 8.39
C ALA A 889 30.49 -18.91 9.21
N LEU A 890 30.95 -18.58 10.39
CA LEU A 890 30.56 -17.37 11.13
C LEU A 890 31.49 -16.22 10.73
N ALA A 891 31.29 -15.02 11.31
CA ALA A 891 32.15 -13.87 11.01
C ALA A 891 33.62 -14.17 11.33
N MET A 892 34.50 -14.01 10.36
CA MET A 892 35.94 -14.31 10.46
C MET A 892 36.78 -13.31 9.67
N SER A 893 38.11 -13.49 9.66
CA SER A 893 38.99 -12.69 8.83
C SER A 893 38.86 -13.02 7.34
N ASP A 894 39.37 -12.15 6.47
CA ASP A 894 39.31 -12.35 5.02
C ASP A 894 40.10 -13.59 4.58
N ASP A 895 41.30 -13.78 5.18
CA ASP A 895 42.15 -14.96 4.91
C ASP A 895 41.46 -16.26 5.31
N GLU A 896 40.85 -16.30 6.52
CA GLU A 896 40.11 -17.50 6.98
C GLU A 896 38.88 -17.79 6.12
N SER A 897 38.15 -16.71 5.73
CA SER A 897 37.01 -16.84 4.84
C SER A 897 37.40 -17.43 3.50
N PHE A 898 38.51 -16.96 2.93
CA PHE A 898 39.01 -17.51 1.67
C PHE A 898 39.49 -18.97 1.81
N ASP A 899 40.16 -19.28 2.90
CA ASP A 899 40.62 -20.65 3.19
C ASP A 899 39.46 -21.65 3.31
N LEU A 900 38.37 -21.22 4.01
CA LEU A 900 37.23 -22.09 4.27
C LEU A 900 36.24 -22.11 3.09
N LEU A 901 35.85 -20.94 2.55
CA LEU A 901 34.78 -20.83 1.57
C LEU A 901 35.27 -20.59 0.13
N ARG A 902 36.54 -20.23 -0.08
CA ARG A 902 37.08 -19.70 -1.36
C ARG A 902 36.45 -18.38 -1.81
N SER A 903 35.89 -17.67 -0.87
CA SER A 903 35.32 -16.32 -1.04
C SER A 903 35.58 -15.46 0.21
N SER A 904 35.57 -14.14 0.07
CA SER A 904 35.69 -13.21 1.20
C SER A 904 34.34 -12.92 1.88
N ALA A 905 33.29 -13.69 1.60
CA ALA A 905 31.93 -13.38 2.03
C ALA A 905 31.78 -13.39 3.57
N ALA A 906 32.44 -14.33 4.27
CA ALA A 906 32.33 -14.42 5.72
C ALA A 906 33.06 -13.27 6.46
N SER A 907 33.99 -12.57 5.82
CA SER A 907 34.64 -11.40 6.43
C SER A 907 33.75 -10.18 6.49
N ARG A 908 32.70 -10.16 5.66
CA ARG A 908 31.69 -9.08 5.60
C ARG A 908 30.52 -9.29 6.55
N LEU A 909 30.45 -10.47 7.20
CA LEU A 909 29.38 -10.73 8.15
C LEU A 909 29.49 -9.81 9.37
N PRO A 910 28.35 -9.32 9.89
CA PRO A 910 28.36 -8.54 11.12
C PRO A 910 28.84 -9.41 12.28
N ARG A 911 29.82 -8.92 13.04
CA ARG A 911 30.25 -9.57 14.28
C ARG A 911 29.21 -9.31 15.36
N ALA A 912 28.92 -10.31 16.19
CA ALA A 912 28.02 -10.16 17.32
C ALA A 912 28.46 -8.98 18.21
N ARG A 913 27.67 -7.91 18.25
CA ARG A 913 27.85 -6.79 19.19
C ARG A 913 26.85 -6.95 20.31
N GLY A 914 27.32 -7.02 21.56
CA GLY A 914 26.49 -6.97 22.74
C GLY A 914 26.65 -5.65 23.44
N GLU A 915 25.68 -4.75 23.34
CA GLU A 915 25.52 -3.63 24.26
C GLU A 915 24.26 -3.86 25.12
N GLY A 916 24.43 -3.79 26.44
CA GLY A 916 23.30 -3.83 27.37
C GLY A 916 22.59 -5.19 27.52
N GLY A 917 23.28 -6.32 27.33
CA GLY A 917 22.69 -7.65 27.61
C GLY A 917 21.79 -8.24 26.53
N ARG A 918 21.65 -7.59 25.36
CA ARG A 918 21.02 -8.14 24.16
C ARG A 918 22.09 -8.49 23.12
N ARG A 919 22.20 -9.76 22.75
CA ARG A 919 22.97 -10.17 21.58
C ARG A 919 22.13 -9.99 20.32
N GLU A 920 22.65 -9.27 19.34
CA GLU A 920 22.04 -9.19 18.01
C GLU A 920 22.10 -10.58 17.33
N ALA A 921 21.17 -10.82 16.40
CA ALA A 921 21.15 -12.06 15.65
C ALA A 921 22.43 -12.18 14.81
N VAL A 922 23.17 -13.28 14.99
CA VAL A 922 24.37 -13.60 14.22
C VAL A 922 23.94 -14.09 12.84
N THR A 923 24.68 -13.68 11.81
CA THR A 923 24.54 -14.25 10.47
C THR A 923 25.69 -15.22 10.22
N ALA A 924 25.35 -16.37 9.65
CA ALA A 924 26.28 -17.40 9.18
C ALA A 924 26.13 -17.61 7.67
N LEU A 925 27.20 -18.12 7.04
CA LEU A 925 27.16 -18.56 5.65
C LEU A 925 27.28 -20.08 5.58
N TYR A 926 26.44 -20.71 4.79
CA TYR A 926 26.51 -22.11 4.42
C TYR A 926 26.92 -22.24 2.95
N LEU A 927 27.92 -23.08 2.68
CA LEU A 927 28.39 -23.42 1.33
C LEU A 927 28.25 -24.90 1.07
N ASP A 928 27.54 -25.29 0.02
CA ASP A 928 27.61 -26.60 -0.59
C ASP A 928 28.62 -26.59 -1.75
N ARG A 929 29.75 -27.22 -1.57
CA ARG A 929 30.82 -27.24 -2.57
C ARG A 929 30.48 -27.92 -3.87
N GLN A 930 29.50 -28.81 -3.88
CA GLN A 930 29.13 -29.53 -5.10
C GLN A 930 28.30 -28.63 -6.04
N THR A 931 27.43 -27.81 -5.46
CA THR A 931 26.55 -26.91 -6.20
C THR A 931 27.08 -25.47 -6.26
N ASN A 932 28.12 -25.16 -5.48
CA ASN A 932 28.58 -23.79 -5.18
C ASN A 932 27.48 -22.88 -4.65
N ALA A 933 26.44 -23.46 -4.04
CA ALA A 933 25.37 -22.68 -3.44
C ALA A 933 25.85 -22.10 -2.10
N GLU A 934 25.95 -20.79 -2.02
CA GLU A 934 26.23 -20.04 -0.79
C GLU A 934 24.94 -19.44 -0.26
N VAL A 935 24.64 -19.65 1.02
CA VAL A 935 23.39 -19.23 1.63
C VAL A 935 23.67 -18.54 2.96
N ALA A 936 23.23 -17.29 3.09
CA ALA A 936 23.22 -16.59 4.37
C ALA A 936 22.05 -17.07 5.23
N PHE A 937 22.29 -17.28 6.52
CA PHE A 937 21.26 -17.71 7.44
C PHE A 937 21.49 -17.23 8.87
N THR A 938 20.46 -17.23 9.67
CA THR A 938 20.52 -17.01 11.11
C THR A 938 20.63 -18.38 11.79
N PRO A 939 21.76 -18.70 12.46
CA PRO A 939 21.96 -19.99 13.10
C PRO A 939 21.07 -20.17 14.33
N TYR A 940 20.81 -21.42 14.71
CA TYR A 940 20.37 -21.72 16.05
C TYR A 940 21.45 -21.31 17.06
N THR A 941 21.06 -20.90 18.24
CA THR A 941 21.99 -20.47 19.30
C THR A 941 21.74 -21.23 20.61
N ALA A 942 22.82 -21.50 21.35
CA ALA A 942 22.71 -22.24 22.60
C ALA A 942 22.07 -21.41 23.73
N PHE A 943 22.20 -20.11 23.71
CA PHE A 943 21.76 -19.24 24.80
C PHE A 943 20.59 -18.36 24.44
N SER A 944 19.81 -17.99 25.48
CA SER A 944 18.75 -16.99 25.37
C SER A 944 19.28 -15.64 24.90
N ARG A 945 18.56 -14.98 24.01
CA ARG A 945 18.88 -13.63 23.48
C ARG A 945 18.07 -12.54 24.15
N GLY A 946 17.20 -12.84 25.10
CA GLY A 946 16.42 -11.86 25.81
C GLY A 946 15.21 -12.43 26.56
N PRO A 947 14.38 -11.58 27.19
CA PRO A 947 13.20 -12.02 27.92
C PRO A 947 12.25 -12.84 27.03
N GLY A 948 11.91 -14.05 27.45
CA GLY A 948 11.02 -14.96 26.72
C GLY A 948 11.72 -15.92 25.75
N ASP A 949 13.04 -15.88 25.66
CA ASP A 949 13.86 -16.84 24.94
C ASP A 949 14.58 -17.77 25.94
N ASP A 950 14.16 -19.02 26.00
CA ASP A 950 14.62 -20.02 27.00
C ASP A 950 15.93 -20.73 26.58
N GLY A 951 16.49 -20.36 25.41
CA GLY A 951 17.67 -21.01 24.84
C GLY A 951 17.38 -22.37 24.19
N ILE A 952 18.44 -22.97 23.58
CA ILE A 952 18.27 -24.20 22.79
C ILE A 952 18.05 -25.46 23.62
N ALA A 953 18.53 -25.49 24.87
CA ALA A 953 18.34 -26.65 25.72
C ALA A 953 16.86 -26.94 25.99
N ASP A 954 16.08 -25.92 26.32
CA ASP A 954 14.64 -26.03 26.49
C ASP A 954 13.91 -26.33 25.19
N ASP A 955 14.41 -25.76 24.09
CA ASP A 955 13.86 -26.01 22.77
C ASP A 955 14.10 -27.47 22.32
N VAL A 956 15.29 -28.00 22.55
CA VAL A 956 15.60 -29.43 22.35
C VAL A 956 14.76 -30.32 23.27
N ALA A 957 14.52 -29.93 24.50
CA ALA A 957 13.63 -30.64 25.43
C ALA A 957 12.18 -30.69 24.91
N ARG A 958 11.70 -29.63 24.29
CA ARG A 958 10.39 -29.63 23.60
C ARG A 958 10.34 -30.61 22.44
N VAL A 959 11.42 -30.71 21.68
CA VAL A 959 11.55 -31.70 20.59
C VAL A 959 11.63 -33.11 21.15
N ALA A 960 12.41 -33.31 22.21
CA ALA A 960 12.52 -34.60 22.91
C ALA A 960 11.14 -35.07 23.42
N ALA A 961 10.31 -34.18 23.91
CA ALA A 961 8.94 -34.50 24.32
C ALA A 961 8.04 -34.95 23.16
N VAL A 962 8.25 -34.43 21.94
CA VAL A 962 7.54 -34.90 20.74
C VAL A 962 7.98 -36.29 20.38
N VAL A 963 9.28 -36.48 20.28
CA VAL A 963 9.92 -37.77 19.95
C VAL A 963 9.57 -38.84 20.99
N GLY A 964 9.47 -38.43 22.28
CA GLY A 964 9.13 -39.33 23.39
C GLY A 964 7.76 -39.98 23.32
N ARG A 965 6.80 -39.26 22.79
CA ARG A 965 5.43 -39.78 22.58
C ARG A 965 5.42 -40.95 21.56
N TRP A 966 6.30 -40.94 20.59
CA TRP A 966 6.40 -41.98 19.56
C TRP A 966 7.03 -43.27 20.07
N ALA A 967 7.88 -43.18 21.07
CA ALA A 967 8.51 -44.35 21.67
C ALA A 967 7.53 -45.19 22.54
N VAL A 968 6.47 -44.61 22.99
CA VAL A 968 5.44 -45.27 23.84
C VAL A 968 4.27 -45.82 23.00
N ALA A 969 4.06 -45.29 21.81
CA ALA A 969 3.04 -45.78 20.86
C ALA A 969 3.62 -46.88 19.95
#